data_786daedb74f7d4f5ef0f66d5a327540b
#
_entry.id   786daedb74f7d4f5ef0f66d5a327540b
#
_cell.length_a   1.000
_cell.length_b   1.000
_cell.length_c   1.000
_cell.angle_alpha   90.00
_cell.angle_beta   90.00
_cell.angle_gamma   90.00
#
_symmetry.space_group_name_H-M   'P 1'
#
loop_
_entity.id
_entity.type
_entity.pdbx_description
1 polymer ?
#
loop_
_entity_poly.entity_id
_entity_poly.type
_entity_poly.pdbx_seq_one_letter_code
_entity_poly.pdbx_strand_id
1 'polypeptide(L)'
;MRLFRRTLFLFFAGSLLIGVPVHGDTEEVPLHQRIDAVLEHAQIGASAELASDEDFVRRVYLNLLGRSPRAEETKSFLADSEENKRVQLIDDLMQSPEFARYYIGVLDVMFMERLGGTRVSQDEWRSFLTQAVEEQWSYDAIVQAIIEADGSGQQRGAAKFLLERDVEPNALTRAIGRIFLGRDLQCAQCHDHPNIDDYSQAEYHGILAFVSRSYLFEDPNDNKKAYVGEKSDGETEYKSVFFPEDEPTRSLPNLLSGFVLELESNGVVEDAYVVTPSKNEAGVPKFSRRRQLARLITHPTNEYFAKNAVNRFWAQMMGRGIVDPVDFQHPDNLASQPRLLDLLAEEFVNSSFDWRFLIREIALSKSYQRMIDFPSLPVEVAIEVAEQQNIPEVATGLSLWLAREEQLAREQLKRARLKMGSLDASMKQVGEQITELVKATGEKSTAIAAAEKQLHEKEGQRAALQKAAQAAEEAAKSLADDKSLADSYQQLKQRLAKLEEAFAAVKKDVESKREALKKENESLKSLRFQLARDRDQRRGYADTVAEARGVVSVFRRRARELRVREEQFSQQEEFLRLNQQLIAARQELSQAEQRVVKINRQRSEINTQADAARGQLEKIGVGIVESQARIDELVNQKSVLEEKQQRLEASVAAIQAAHGHARAAAALFADAQLDDAIGKLAEQEQQLQDSLQRQVDKLKNENAELASNQSMMATLVSEQKKWAAKEESVFRLQGEVEVAADTALNNRDQAEVEVKASEERIWKAWENRFAVRSLSPLSPEQLAGATIAALELNGRFEREAEQEWKKNQKEGEAEVKEEQKILEIQKLIDKRVDQLVSVYVSMFGAPGGAPQDVFSATADQALFFSNDGRVQNWLSPSQGTLVHRLSSIEDAKQVAEELHMAVLCRHPHESEVKAVEEYLQVRQDDRAQAVRELAWGLISSLEFRFNR
;
A
#
# COMPACT_ATOMS: atom_id res chain seq x y z
N MET A 1 4.77 6.32 -40.20
CA MET A 1 6.05 5.72 -39.80
C MET A 1 7.26 6.01 -40.70
N ARG A 2 7.18 6.54 -41.90
CA ARG A 2 8.36 6.89 -42.74
C ARG A 2 8.80 8.36 -42.70
N LEU A 3 8.03 9.27 -42.09
CA LEU A 3 8.42 10.70 -41.95
C LEU A 3 9.16 11.02 -40.65
N PHE A 4 9.08 10.15 -39.63
CA PHE A 4 9.68 10.40 -38.32
C PHE A 4 11.19 10.03 -38.24
N ARG A 5 11.72 9.30 -39.23
CA ARG A 5 13.12 8.84 -39.24
C ARG A 5 14.13 9.86 -39.81
N ARG A 6 13.66 10.94 -40.42
CA ARG A 6 14.57 11.93 -41.06
C ARG A 6 14.84 13.20 -40.22
N THR A 7 14.09 13.47 -39.18
CA THR A 7 14.31 14.65 -38.33
C THR A 7 15.19 14.38 -37.07
N LEU A 8 15.52 13.11 -36.80
CA LEU A 8 16.32 12.71 -35.65
C LEU A 8 17.83 12.74 -35.84
N PHE A 9 18.33 13.05 -37.08
CA PHE A 9 19.78 12.96 -37.39
C PHE A 9 20.49 14.31 -37.49
N LEU A 10 19.84 15.45 -37.25
CA LEU A 10 20.42 16.79 -37.41
C LEU A 10 20.66 17.56 -36.10
N PHE A 11 20.52 16.95 -34.95
CA PHE A 11 20.78 17.62 -33.66
C PHE A 11 21.97 17.05 -32.86
N PHE A 12 22.81 16.22 -33.47
CA PHE A 12 23.95 15.56 -32.79
C PHE A 12 25.33 16.10 -33.16
N ALA A 13 25.42 17.29 -33.76
CA ALA A 13 26.68 17.90 -34.08
C ALA A 13 26.78 19.30 -33.51
N GLY A 14 27.20 19.43 -32.25
CA GLY A 14 27.39 20.73 -31.61
C GLY A 14 27.82 20.66 -30.14
N SER A 15 28.67 19.73 -29.75
CA SER A 15 29.33 19.79 -28.45
C SER A 15 30.82 20.04 -28.67
N LEU A 16 31.20 21.33 -28.73
CA LEU A 16 32.59 21.71 -28.64
C LEU A 16 33.11 21.40 -27.25
N LEU A 17 34.04 20.45 -27.19
CA LEU A 17 34.95 20.23 -26.10
C LEU A 17 35.87 21.45 -25.98
N ILE A 18 35.66 22.28 -24.94
CA ILE A 18 36.74 23.15 -24.46
C ILE A 18 37.43 22.32 -23.36
N GLY A 19 38.50 21.63 -23.77
CA GLY A 19 39.42 21.02 -22.86
C GLY A 19 40.28 22.13 -22.22
N VAL A 20 40.09 22.36 -20.94
CA VAL A 20 41.04 23.11 -20.11
C VAL A 20 41.95 22.07 -19.45
N PRO A 21 43.29 22.08 -19.67
CA PRO A 21 44.17 21.22 -18.89
C PRO A 21 44.33 21.85 -17.50
N VAL A 22 43.72 21.29 -16.51
CA VAL A 22 44.06 21.61 -15.12
C VAL A 22 45.04 20.54 -14.64
N HIS A 23 46.32 20.85 -14.70
CA HIS A 23 47.35 20.25 -13.86
C HIS A 23 47.65 21.28 -12.78
N GLY A 24 47.18 21.03 -11.62
CA GLY A 24 47.45 21.66 -10.36
C GLY A 24 46.90 20.73 -9.29
N ASP A 25 47.67 20.40 -8.29
CA ASP A 25 47.21 19.73 -7.05
C ASP A 25 46.12 20.58 -6.42
N THR A 26 44.90 20.38 -6.86
CA THR A 26 43.72 20.87 -6.16
C THR A 26 43.40 19.77 -5.15
N GLU A 27 43.48 20.06 -3.86
CA GLU A 27 42.87 19.26 -2.81
C GLU A 27 41.44 18.91 -3.27
N GLU A 28 41.18 17.62 -3.43
CA GLU A 28 39.88 17.15 -3.88
C GLU A 28 38.87 17.55 -2.82
N VAL A 29 37.83 18.31 -3.20
CA VAL A 29 36.79 18.77 -2.27
C VAL A 29 36.14 17.57 -1.60
N PRO A 30 36.14 17.50 -0.24
CA PRO A 30 35.59 16.36 0.48
C PRO A 30 34.12 16.04 0.08
N LEU A 31 33.74 14.77 0.13
CA LEU A 31 32.42 14.33 -0.35
C LEU A 31 31.27 15.04 0.39
N HIS A 32 31.37 15.24 1.71
CA HIS A 32 30.33 15.94 2.48
C HIS A 32 30.10 17.39 2.00
N GLN A 33 31.13 18.11 1.58
CA GLN A 33 31.00 19.45 1.01
C GLN A 33 30.36 19.39 -0.39
N ARG A 34 30.66 18.37 -1.16
CA ARG A 34 30.03 18.15 -2.47
C ARG A 34 28.54 17.75 -2.31
N ILE A 35 28.20 16.96 -1.30
CA ILE A 35 26.82 16.69 -0.89
C ILE A 35 26.08 18.00 -0.61
N ASP A 36 26.68 18.85 0.26
CA ASP A 36 26.10 20.13 0.62
C ASP A 36 25.93 21.04 -0.61
N ALA A 37 26.95 21.14 -1.46
CA ALA A 37 26.87 21.95 -2.68
C ALA A 37 25.76 21.49 -3.63
N VAL A 38 25.59 20.18 -3.82
CA VAL A 38 24.51 19.62 -4.65
C VAL A 38 23.15 19.95 -4.05
N LEU A 39 22.98 19.81 -2.74
CA LEU A 39 21.72 20.09 -2.07
C LEU A 39 21.42 21.59 -1.96
N GLU A 40 22.42 22.43 -1.67
CA GLU A 40 22.26 23.89 -1.63
C GLU A 40 21.92 24.44 -3.03
N HIS A 41 22.51 23.89 -4.08
CA HIS A 41 22.18 24.29 -5.46
C HIS A 41 20.75 23.88 -5.84
N ALA A 42 20.27 22.77 -5.27
CA ALA A 42 18.91 22.27 -5.47
C ALA A 42 17.86 22.99 -4.61
N GLN A 43 18.27 23.85 -3.66
CA GLN A 43 17.35 24.49 -2.72
C GLN A 43 16.69 25.74 -3.30
N ILE A 44 15.40 25.86 -3.01
CA ILE A 44 14.62 27.06 -3.21
C ILE A 44 14.20 27.56 -1.83
N GLY A 45 14.66 28.74 -1.48
CA GLY A 45 14.42 29.32 -0.18
C GLY A 45 15.44 28.91 0.89
N ALA A 46 15.16 29.26 2.14
CA ALA A 46 16.05 28.95 3.25
C ALA A 46 15.97 27.47 3.63
N SER A 47 17.11 26.90 3.96
CA SER A 47 17.19 25.61 4.65
C SER A 47 17.04 25.80 6.15
N ALA A 48 16.64 24.76 6.87
CA ALA A 48 16.71 24.77 8.31
C ALA A 48 18.15 25.02 8.80
N GLU A 49 18.28 25.69 9.92
CA GLU A 49 19.56 25.89 10.58
C GLU A 49 20.17 24.56 11.02
N LEU A 50 21.43 24.59 11.44
CA LEU A 50 22.05 23.42 12.04
C LEU A 50 21.41 23.14 13.41
N ALA A 51 21.22 21.87 13.72
CA ALA A 51 20.71 21.41 15.00
C ALA A 51 21.59 21.90 16.15
N SER A 52 20.99 22.07 17.32
CA SER A 52 21.72 22.31 18.56
C SER A 52 22.74 21.19 18.82
N ASP A 53 23.72 21.48 19.63
CA ASP A 53 24.69 20.44 20.02
C ASP A 53 24.03 19.28 20.81
N GLU A 54 22.97 19.57 21.55
CA GLU A 54 22.15 18.57 22.24
C GLU A 54 21.45 17.61 21.27
N ASP A 55 20.82 18.13 20.23
CA ASP A 55 20.17 17.33 19.20
C ASP A 55 21.21 16.59 18.35
N PHE A 56 22.30 17.25 18.00
CA PHE A 56 23.36 16.64 17.21
C PHE A 56 24.00 15.45 17.94
N VAL A 57 24.39 15.60 19.21
CA VAL A 57 25.05 14.51 19.95
C VAL A 57 24.12 13.30 20.12
N ARG A 58 22.84 13.54 20.42
CA ARG A 58 21.84 12.46 20.49
C ARG A 58 21.71 11.75 19.14
N ARG A 59 21.57 12.50 18.06
CA ARG A 59 21.40 11.96 16.71
C ARG A 59 22.58 11.10 16.29
N VAL A 60 23.79 11.59 16.47
CA VAL A 60 24.99 10.89 15.99
C VAL A 60 25.24 9.60 16.78
N TYR A 61 25.01 9.59 18.11
CA TYR A 61 25.07 8.37 18.90
C TYR A 61 24.04 7.32 18.47
N LEU A 62 22.80 7.74 18.21
CA LEU A 62 21.74 6.85 17.73
C LEU A 62 22.07 6.24 16.36
N ASN A 63 22.60 7.03 15.44
CA ASN A 63 22.89 6.55 14.10
C ASN A 63 24.19 5.77 13.99
N LEU A 64 25.21 6.06 14.81
CA LEU A 64 26.50 5.37 14.75
C LEU A 64 26.63 4.24 15.76
N LEU A 65 26.03 4.36 16.94
CA LEU A 65 26.16 3.36 18.01
C LEU A 65 24.86 2.63 18.34
N GLY A 66 23.71 3.05 17.79
CA GLY A 66 22.40 2.46 18.04
C GLY A 66 21.88 2.72 19.46
N ARG A 67 22.42 3.70 20.18
CA ARG A 67 21.98 4.08 21.52
C ARG A 67 22.03 5.60 21.70
N SER A 68 21.32 6.10 22.70
CA SER A 68 21.51 7.49 23.15
C SER A 68 22.88 7.65 23.84
N PRO A 69 23.47 8.86 23.81
CA PRO A 69 24.63 9.15 24.65
C PRO A 69 24.23 9.06 26.14
N ARG A 70 25.17 8.69 26.98
CA ARG A 70 25.02 8.76 28.44
C ARG A 70 25.09 10.22 28.90
N ALA A 71 24.55 10.50 30.07
CA ALA A 71 24.56 11.88 30.59
C ALA A 71 25.96 12.51 30.63
N GLU A 72 26.99 11.72 31.01
CA GLU A 72 28.36 12.17 31.05
C GLU A 72 28.95 12.45 29.66
N GLU A 73 28.61 11.60 28.66
CA GLU A 73 29.03 11.76 27.26
C GLU A 73 28.43 13.06 26.69
N THR A 74 27.12 13.31 26.95
CA THR A 74 26.44 14.54 26.54
C THR A 74 27.06 15.77 27.20
N LYS A 75 27.26 15.75 28.52
CA LYS A 75 27.85 16.87 29.26
C LYS A 75 29.27 17.17 28.80
N SER A 76 30.07 16.15 28.55
CA SER A 76 31.43 16.30 28.03
C SER A 76 31.45 16.98 26.68
N PHE A 77 30.59 16.55 25.75
CA PHE A 77 30.49 17.14 24.41
C PHE A 77 29.99 18.60 24.44
N LEU A 78 28.99 18.90 25.29
CA LEU A 78 28.47 20.24 25.44
C LEU A 78 29.48 21.22 26.07
N ALA A 79 30.32 20.72 26.94
CA ALA A 79 31.39 21.53 27.59
C ALA A 79 32.61 21.76 26.68
N ASP A 80 32.75 21.00 25.59
CA ASP A 80 33.83 21.14 24.64
C ASP A 80 33.59 22.42 23.79
N SER A 81 34.59 23.31 23.74
CA SER A 81 34.57 24.56 23.01
C SER A 81 35.33 24.53 21.67
N GLU A 82 35.88 23.37 21.30
CA GLU A 82 36.61 23.23 20.04
C GLU A 82 35.69 23.37 18.83
N GLU A 83 36.14 24.12 17.83
CA GLU A 83 35.32 24.39 16.63
C GLU A 83 35.02 23.14 15.81
N ASN A 84 35.96 22.15 15.82
CA ASN A 84 35.84 20.90 15.10
C ASN A 84 35.29 19.73 15.94
N LYS A 85 34.72 19.98 17.15
CA LYS A 85 34.25 18.96 18.07
C LYS A 85 33.25 17.96 17.46
N ARG A 86 32.41 18.41 16.50
CA ARG A 86 31.44 17.53 15.80
C ARG A 86 32.16 16.52 14.90
N VAL A 87 33.21 16.96 14.19
CA VAL A 87 34.04 16.09 13.33
C VAL A 87 34.77 15.06 14.18
N GLN A 88 35.40 15.52 15.25
CA GLN A 88 36.12 14.63 16.20
C GLN A 88 35.18 13.61 16.80
N LEU A 89 34.00 14.00 17.25
CA LEU A 89 33.01 13.08 17.79
C LEU A 89 32.61 12.01 16.80
N ILE A 90 32.33 12.35 15.54
CA ILE A 90 31.98 11.38 14.49
C ILE A 90 33.12 10.38 14.32
N ASP A 91 34.35 10.86 14.21
CA ASP A 91 35.54 10.01 14.00
C ASP A 91 35.79 9.08 15.19
N ASP A 92 35.66 9.58 16.42
CA ASP A 92 35.84 8.79 17.66
C ASP A 92 34.76 7.70 17.77
N LEU A 93 33.50 8.04 17.50
CA LEU A 93 32.40 7.07 17.55
C LEU A 93 32.58 5.97 16.51
N MET A 94 33.02 6.31 15.31
CA MET A 94 33.25 5.33 14.22
C MET A 94 34.44 4.40 14.50
N GLN A 95 35.39 4.81 15.31
CA GLN A 95 36.53 3.96 15.75
C GLN A 95 36.18 3.09 16.96
N SER A 96 35.03 3.34 17.60
CA SER A 96 34.63 2.59 18.80
C SER A 96 34.21 1.15 18.49
N PRO A 97 34.45 0.19 19.39
CA PRO A 97 33.90 -1.17 19.23
C PRO A 97 32.37 -1.23 19.19
N GLU A 98 31.71 -0.22 19.77
CA GLU A 98 30.25 -0.12 19.76
C GLU A 98 29.71 0.14 18.35
N PHE A 99 30.43 0.91 17.52
CA PHE A 99 30.11 1.12 16.11
C PHE A 99 30.07 -0.21 15.35
N ALA A 100 31.14 -1.01 15.46
CA ALA A 100 31.19 -2.30 14.81
C ALA A 100 30.03 -3.20 15.26
N ARG A 101 29.76 -3.27 16.56
CA ARG A 101 28.65 -4.06 17.12
C ARG A 101 27.29 -3.62 16.56
N TYR A 102 27.03 -2.34 16.49
CA TYR A 102 25.78 -1.80 15.98
C TYR A 102 25.61 -2.08 14.48
N TYR A 103 26.65 -1.83 13.68
CA TYR A 103 26.56 -2.06 12.24
C TYR A 103 26.51 -3.53 11.82
N ILE A 104 27.00 -4.46 12.63
CA ILE A 104 26.72 -5.90 12.47
C ILE A 104 25.20 -6.12 12.53
N GLY A 105 24.51 -5.51 13.47
CA GLY A 105 23.04 -5.58 13.57
C GLY A 105 22.33 -4.91 12.39
N VAL A 106 22.80 -3.75 11.93
CA VAL A 106 22.25 -3.05 10.77
C VAL A 106 22.37 -3.89 9.50
N LEU A 107 23.53 -4.50 9.26
CA LEU A 107 23.76 -5.40 8.12
C LEU A 107 22.93 -6.68 8.22
N ASP A 108 22.77 -7.25 9.43
CA ASP A 108 21.88 -8.40 9.65
C ASP A 108 20.44 -8.06 9.24
N VAL A 109 19.89 -6.96 9.73
CA VAL A 109 18.54 -6.51 9.37
C VAL A 109 18.44 -6.21 7.87
N MET A 110 19.46 -5.55 7.29
CA MET A 110 19.48 -5.19 5.86
C MET A 110 19.44 -6.43 4.94
N PHE A 111 20.18 -7.50 5.28
CA PHE A 111 20.27 -8.70 4.42
C PHE A 111 19.23 -9.76 4.77
N MET A 112 18.95 -9.96 6.04
CA MET A 112 18.07 -11.03 6.49
C MET A 112 16.64 -10.57 6.80
N GLU A 113 16.40 -9.25 6.96
CA GLU A 113 15.07 -8.70 7.29
C GLU A 113 14.42 -9.46 8.44
N ARG A 114 15.19 -9.76 9.47
CA ARG A 114 14.77 -10.53 10.65
C ARG A 114 14.22 -11.94 10.31
N LEU A 115 14.55 -12.48 9.15
CA LEU A 115 14.21 -13.86 8.80
C LEU A 115 14.90 -14.82 9.78
N GLY A 116 14.12 -15.65 10.45
CA GLY A 116 14.63 -16.58 11.48
C GLY A 116 15.64 -17.60 10.95
N GLY A 117 16.44 -18.17 11.86
CA GLY A 117 17.48 -19.14 11.55
C GLY A 117 17.08 -20.56 11.96
N THR A 118 16.73 -21.40 10.98
CA THR A 118 16.47 -22.83 11.20
C THR A 118 17.55 -23.73 10.64
N ARG A 119 18.28 -23.24 9.63
CA ARG A 119 19.31 -24.03 8.90
C ARG A 119 20.73 -23.57 9.18
N VAL A 120 20.91 -22.28 9.46
CA VAL A 120 22.18 -21.67 9.89
C VAL A 120 21.93 -20.92 11.19
N SER A 121 22.70 -21.24 12.22
CA SER A 121 22.55 -20.59 13.51
C SER A 121 22.80 -19.08 13.45
N GLN A 122 22.20 -18.32 14.36
CA GLN A 122 22.44 -16.89 14.45
C GLN A 122 23.90 -16.58 14.80
N ASP A 123 24.56 -17.46 15.57
CA ASP A 123 25.96 -17.30 15.94
C ASP A 123 26.91 -17.46 14.74
N GLU A 124 26.66 -18.44 13.85
CA GLU A 124 27.46 -18.63 12.63
C GLU A 124 27.33 -17.42 11.69
N TRP A 125 26.12 -16.90 11.53
CA TRP A 125 25.86 -15.72 10.74
C TRP A 125 26.50 -14.46 11.34
N ARG A 126 26.31 -14.26 12.64
CA ARG A 126 26.91 -13.13 13.38
C ARG A 126 28.43 -13.18 13.31
N SER A 127 29.04 -14.36 13.42
CA SER A 127 30.48 -14.53 13.27
C SER A 127 30.96 -14.13 11.89
N PHE A 128 30.24 -14.47 10.83
CA PHE A 128 30.54 -14.02 9.46
C PHE A 128 30.50 -12.49 9.34
N LEU A 129 29.41 -11.85 9.83
CA LEU A 129 29.29 -10.39 9.79
C LEU A 129 30.36 -9.72 10.68
N THR A 130 30.67 -10.28 11.85
CA THR A 130 31.73 -9.77 12.72
C THR A 130 33.06 -9.77 12.00
N GLN A 131 33.43 -10.89 11.36
CA GLN A 131 34.64 -10.97 10.55
C GLN A 131 34.63 -9.90 9.44
N ALA A 132 33.56 -9.78 8.69
CA ALA A 132 33.48 -8.81 7.60
C ALA A 132 33.59 -7.35 8.07
N VAL A 133 33.01 -7.02 9.25
CA VAL A 133 33.06 -5.69 9.80
C VAL A 133 34.43 -5.40 10.43
N GLU A 134 35.02 -6.30 11.19
CA GLU A 134 36.32 -6.13 11.85
C GLU A 134 37.49 -6.12 10.85
N GLU A 135 37.44 -6.96 9.81
CA GLU A 135 38.40 -6.98 8.72
C GLU A 135 38.15 -5.90 7.67
N GLN A 136 37.15 -5.02 7.88
CA GLN A 136 36.83 -3.88 7.02
C GLN A 136 36.51 -4.27 5.57
N TRP A 137 35.77 -5.36 5.37
CA TRP A 137 35.33 -5.73 4.02
C TRP A 137 34.49 -4.65 3.38
N SER A 138 34.71 -4.46 2.08
CA SER A 138 33.84 -3.60 1.25
C SER A 138 32.46 -4.22 1.06
N TYR A 139 31.48 -3.40 0.78
CA TYR A 139 30.08 -3.85 0.67
C TYR A 139 29.89 -4.88 -0.45
N ASP A 140 30.55 -4.69 -1.58
CA ASP A 140 30.54 -5.64 -2.69
C ASP A 140 31.13 -7.00 -2.32
N ALA A 141 32.22 -7.02 -1.56
CA ALA A 141 32.83 -8.26 -1.07
C ALA A 141 31.90 -9.03 -0.12
N ILE A 142 31.18 -8.33 0.79
CA ILE A 142 30.19 -8.94 1.67
C ILE A 142 29.06 -9.57 0.84
N VAL A 143 28.51 -8.84 -0.14
CA VAL A 143 27.42 -9.32 -1.00
C VAL A 143 27.87 -10.48 -1.89
N GLN A 144 29.08 -10.45 -2.44
CA GLN A 144 29.64 -11.58 -3.18
C GLN A 144 29.74 -12.83 -2.31
N ALA A 145 30.30 -12.72 -1.10
CA ALA A 145 30.40 -13.82 -0.17
C ALA A 145 29.01 -14.44 0.15
N ILE A 146 27.98 -13.61 0.35
CA ILE A 146 26.61 -14.04 0.64
C ILE A 146 26.02 -14.83 -0.56
N ILE A 147 26.15 -14.33 -1.78
CA ILE A 147 25.55 -14.95 -2.96
C ILE A 147 26.33 -16.20 -3.39
N GLU A 148 27.65 -16.21 -3.24
CA GLU A 148 28.52 -17.34 -3.63
C GLU A 148 28.50 -18.50 -2.63
N ALA A 149 28.13 -18.27 -1.38
CA ALA A 149 28.24 -19.25 -0.31
C ALA A 149 27.47 -20.55 -0.61
N ASP A 150 28.12 -21.69 -0.41
CA ASP A 150 27.50 -23.01 -0.49
C ASP A 150 27.18 -23.63 0.90
N GLY A 151 27.67 -23.01 1.96
CA GLY A 151 27.48 -23.46 3.35
C GLY A 151 28.54 -24.43 3.83
N SER A 152 29.59 -24.68 3.04
CA SER A 152 30.74 -25.51 3.45
C SER A 152 31.79 -24.69 4.19
N GLY A 153 32.46 -25.30 5.17
CA GLY A 153 33.58 -24.74 5.91
C GLY A 153 33.31 -23.32 6.43
N GLN A 154 34.15 -22.37 6.10
CA GLN A 154 34.05 -20.95 6.52
C GLN A 154 32.89 -20.19 5.85
N GLN A 155 32.31 -20.72 4.75
CA GLN A 155 31.17 -20.10 4.09
C GLN A 155 29.84 -20.37 4.79
N ARG A 156 29.85 -21.09 5.91
CA ARG A 156 28.65 -21.51 6.61
C ARG A 156 27.77 -20.32 7.00
N GLY A 157 28.33 -19.33 7.65
CA GLY A 157 27.63 -18.12 8.04
C GLY A 157 27.03 -17.40 6.84
N ALA A 158 27.82 -17.09 5.84
CA ALA A 158 27.39 -16.37 4.64
C ALA A 158 26.23 -17.04 3.88
N ALA A 159 26.17 -18.40 3.92
CA ALA A 159 25.12 -19.17 3.26
C ALA A 159 23.74 -19.00 3.90
N LYS A 160 23.60 -18.34 5.06
CA LYS A 160 22.32 -18.12 5.72
C LYS A 160 21.30 -17.47 4.81
N PHE A 161 21.71 -16.46 4.06
CA PHE A 161 20.83 -15.75 3.13
C PHE A 161 20.11 -16.70 2.16
N LEU A 162 20.82 -17.67 1.62
CA LEU A 162 20.28 -18.65 0.66
C LEU A 162 19.52 -19.77 1.36
N LEU A 163 20.09 -20.31 2.43
CA LEU A 163 19.58 -21.50 3.13
C LEU A 163 18.29 -21.23 3.90
N GLU A 164 18.13 -20.05 4.53
CA GLU A 164 16.88 -19.69 5.23
C GLU A 164 15.73 -19.36 4.27
N ARG A 165 16.02 -19.24 2.98
CA ARG A 165 15.03 -19.16 1.91
C ARG A 165 14.85 -20.49 1.19
N ASP A 166 15.27 -21.62 1.84
CA ASP A 166 15.20 -22.98 1.34
C ASP A 166 15.85 -23.20 -0.04
N VAL A 167 16.71 -22.29 -0.46
CA VAL A 167 17.29 -22.21 -1.81
C VAL A 167 16.18 -22.24 -2.89
N GLU A 168 14.97 -21.77 -2.54
CA GLU A 168 13.82 -21.71 -3.46
C GLU A 168 14.07 -20.59 -4.47
N PRO A 169 14.14 -20.91 -5.78
CA PRO A 169 14.59 -19.94 -6.79
C PRO A 169 13.73 -18.66 -6.85
N ASN A 170 12.41 -18.75 -6.66
CA ASN A 170 11.57 -17.54 -6.67
C ASN A 170 11.76 -16.68 -5.42
N ALA A 171 11.91 -17.31 -4.24
CA ALA A 171 12.21 -16.58 -3.03
C ALA A 171 13.56 -15.85 -3.12
N LEU A 172 14.58 -16.53 -3.67
CA LEU A 172 15.88 -15.94 -3.92
C LEU A 172 15.81 -14.80 -4.94
N THR A 173 15.08 -14.97 -6.04
CA THR A 173 14.92 -13.94 -7.06
C THR A 173 14.30 -12.67 -6.49
N ARG A 174 13.22 -12.81 -5.71
CA ARG A 174 12.58 -11.66 -5.04
C ARG A 174 13.51 -10.97 -4.04
N ALA A 175 14.19 -11.75 -3.21
CA ALA A 175 15.11 -11.21 -2.23
C ALA A 175 16.31 -10.50 -2.87
N ILE A 176 16.92 -11.09 -3.90
CA ILE A 176 18.05 -10.50 -4.64
C ILE A 176 17.62 -9.20 -5.33
N GLY A 177 16.47 -9.21 -6.03
CA GLY A 177 15.94 -8.03 -6.69
C GLY A 177 15.71 -6.88 -5.71
N ARG A 178 15.09 -7.16 -4.58
CA ARG A 178 14.73 -6.16 -3.59
C ARG A 178 15.94 -5.70 -2.75
N ILE A 179 16.68 -6.62 -2.16
CA ILE A 179 17.73 -6.29 -1.19
C ILE A 179 18.98 -5.71 -1.88
N PHE A 180 19.38 -6.27 -3.04
CA PHE A 180 20.64 -5.86 -3.70
C PHE A 180 20.44 -4.92 -4.88
N LEU A 181 19.26 -4.90 -5.51
CA LEU A 181 18.99 -4.06 -6.67
C LEU A 181 17.91 -2.98 -6.43
N GLY A 182 17.29 -2.97 -5.25
CA GLY A 182 16.26 -2.00 -4.87
C GLY A 182 14.96 -2.13 -5.67
N ARG A 183 14.64 -3.35 -6.17
CA ARG A 183 13.48 -3.58 -7.04
C ARG A 183 12.61 -4.72 -6.54
N ASP A 184 11.42 -4.41 -6.08
CA ASP A 184 10.43 -5.42 -5.73
C ASP A 184 9.74 -5.95 -6.99
N LEU A 185 10.25 -7.07 -7.49
CA LEU A 185 9.77 -7.73 -8.70
C LEU A 185 8.69 -8.79 -8.45
N GLN A 186 8.06 -8.82 -7.27
CA GLN A 186 7.12 -9.88 -6.90
C GLN A 186 5.98 -10.06 -7.90
N CYS A 187 5.37 -8.99 -8.40
CA CYS A 187 4.30 -9.06 -9.39
C CYS A 187 4.79 -9.61 -10.73
N ALA A 188 6.06 -9.35 -11.09
CA ALA A 188 6.66 -9.77 -12.34
C ALA A 188 6.92 -11.30 -12.42
N GLN A 189 6.73 -12.03 -11.35
CA GLN A 189 6.78 -13.49 -11.34
C GLN A 189 5.72 -14.11 -12.25
N CYS A 190 4.50 -13.57 -12.27
CA CYS A 190 3.35 -14.17 -12.95
C CYS A 190 2.88 -13.40 -14.19
N HIS A 191 3.13 -12.09 -14.23
CA HIS A 191 2.75 -11.19 -15.32
C HIS A 191 3.57 -9.90 -15.22
N ASP A 192 3.62 -9.13 -16.30
CA ASP A 192 4.22 -7.80 -16.26
C ASP A 192 3.49 -6.93 -15.22
N HIS A 193 4.23 -6.08 -14.51
CA HIS A 193 3.62 -5.25 -13.48
C HIS A 193 2.57 -4.31 -14.10
N PRO A 194 1.35 -4.21 -13.52
CA PRO A 194 0.25 -3.49 -14.15
C PRO A 194 0.47 -1.98 -14.30
N ASN A 195 1.35 -1.40 -13.49
CA ASN A 195 1.59 0.04 -13.44
C ASN A 195 3.04 0.45 -13.65
N ILE A 196 3.99 -0.48 -13.62
CA ILE A 196 5.42 -0.21 -13.72
C ILE A 196 5.96 -1.00 -14.91
N ASP A 197 6.21 -0.30 -16.01
CA ASP A 197 6.59 -0.91 -17.28
C ASP A 197 7.95 -1.64 -17.21
N ASP A 198 8.85 -1.18 -16.34
CA ASP A 198 10.17 -1.77 -16.13
C ASP A 198 10.15 -3.04 -15.28
N TYR A 199 9.03 -3.38 -14.63
CA TYR A 199 8.89 -4.60 -13.85
C TYR A 199 8.24 -5.68 -14.70
N SER A 200 8.98 -6.17 -15.69
CA SER A 200 8.52 -7.20 -16.63
C SER A 200 8.86 -8.62 -16.17
N GLN A 201 8.09 -9.59 -16.65
CA GLN A 201 8.41 -11.01 -16.46
C GLN A 201 9.81 -11.37 -16.98
N ALA A 202 10.23 -10.75 -18.08
CA ALA A 202 11.55 -10.99 -18.65
C ALA A 202 12.69 -10.62 -17.69
N GLU A 203 12.54 -9.54 -16.95
CA GLU A 203 13.53 -9.13 -15.94
C GLU A 203 13.54 -10.06 -14.73
N TYR A 204 12.34 -10.40 -14.20
CA TYR A 204 12.22 -11.36 -13.11
C TYR A 204 12.86 -12.70 -13.47
N HIS A 205 12.45 -13.26 -14.60
CA HIS A 205 12.94 -14.58 -15.05
C HIS A 205 14.39 -14.54 -15.53
N GLY A 206 14.91 -13.38 -15.89
CA GLY A 206 16.33 -13.16 -16.13
C GLY A 206 17.18 -13.40 -14.87
N ILE A 207 16.77 -12.83 -13.73
CA ILE A 207 17.44 -13.11 -12.44
C ILE A 207 17.18 -14.55 -12.00
N LEU A 208 15.95 -15.04 -12.13
CA LEU A 208 15.58 -16.42 -11.81
C LEU A 208 16.49 -17.43 -12.52
N ALA A 209 16.84 -17.19 -13.78
CA ALA A 209 17.66 -18.09 -14.58
C ALA A 209 19.09 -18.26 -14.03
N PHE A 210 19.61 -17.31 -13.23
CA PHE A 210 20.88 -17.48 -12.52
C PHE A 210 20.76 -18.45 -11.34
N VAL A 211 19.66 -18.38 -10.59
CA VAL A 211 19.49 -19.14 -9.33
C VAL A 211 18.69 -20.41 -9.49
N SER A 212 18.02 -20.61 -10.63
CA SER A 212 17.15 -21.77 -10.90
C SER A 212 17.85 -23.13 -10.85
N ARG A 213 19.17 -23.13 -11.02
CA ARG A 213 20.01 -24.36 -10.92
C ARG A 213 20.42 -24.68 -9.49
N SER A 214 20.26 -23.72 -8.56
CA SER A 214 20.57 -23.94 -7.14
C SER A 214 19.47 -24.77 -6.49
N TYR A 215 19.83 -25.60 -5.54
CA TYR A 215 18.90 -26.43 -4.78
C TYR A 215 19.41 -26.68 -3.37
N LEU A 216 18.48 -26.92 -2.47
CA LEU A 216 18.78 -27.31 -1.10
C LEU A 216 19.27 -28.75 -1.07
N PHE A 217 20.44 -28.96 -0.49
CA PHE A 217 21.00 -30.29 -0.22
C PHE A 217 21.09 -30.49 1.30
N GLU A 218 20.50 -31.55 1.80
CA GLU A 218 20.63 -31.98 3.21
C GLU A 218 21.53 -33.20 3.29
N ASP A 219 22.70 -33.08 3.93
CA ASP A 219 23.66 -34.17 4.06
C ASP A 219 23.11 -35.26 4.99
N PRO A 220 22.83 -36.46 4.49
CA PRO A 220 22.33 -37.56 5.31
C PRO A 220 23.33 -38.06 6.37
N ASN A 221 24.62 -37.76 6.20
CA ASN A 221 25.70 -38.21 7.08
C ASN A 221 26.06 -37.17 8.16
N ASP A 222 25.62 -35.91 8.01
CA ASP A 222 25.88 -34.81 8.95
C ASP A 222 24.57 -34.24 9.50
N ASN A 223 23.78 -35.06 10.19
CA ASN A 223 22.52 -34.68 10.85
C ASN A 223 21.57 -33.86 9.96
N LYS A 224 21.54 -34.12 8.64
CA LYS A 224 20.81 -33.33 7.65
C LYS A 224 21.20 -31.85 7.60
N LYS A 225 22.46 -31.57 7.87
CA LYS A 225 22.99 -30.22 7.70
C LYS A 225 22.76 -29.74 6.27
N ALA A 226 22.23 -28.56 6.14
CA ALA A 226 21.84 -28.02 4.84
C ALA A 226 23.03 -27.34 4.13
N TYR A 227 23.12 -27.54 2.83
CA TYR A 227 24.09 -26.92 1.91
C TYR A 227 23.38 -26.44 0.64
N VAL A 228 24.04 -25.57 -0.11
CA VAL A 228 23.56 -25.12 -1.42
C VAL A 228 24.26 -25.93 -2.52
N GLY A 229 23.54 -26.85 -3.15
CA GLY A 229 23.98 -27.50 -4.36
C GLY A 229 23.64 -26.71 -5.61
N GLU A 230 24.38 -26.92 -6.71
CA GLU A 230 24.06 -26.31 -8.00
C GLU A 230 24.18 -27.34 -9.13
N LYS A 231 23.20 -27.36 -10.05
CA LYS A 231 23.22 -28.20 -11.26
C LYS A 231 24.04 -27.53 -12.37
N SER A 232 24.68 -28.32 -13.20
CA SER A 232 25.40 -27.82 -14.36
C SER A 232 24.50 -27.47 -15.55
N ASP A 233 23.24 -27.94 -15.53
CA ASP A 233 22.27 -27.79 -16.61
C ASP A 233 20.89 -27.38 -16.03
N GLY A 234 19.99 -27.05 -16.92
CA GLY A 234 18.64 -26.60 -16.60
C GLY A 234 18.35 -25.27 -17.29
N GLU A 235 17.21 -25.22 -17.94
CA GLU A 235 16.68 -24.03 -18.61
C GLU A 235 15.52 -23.46 -17.84
N THR A 236 15.28 -22.17 -17.98
CA THR A 236 14.17 -21.46 -17.36
C THR A 236 13.23 -20.96 -18.45
N GLU A 237 11.95 -21.25 -18.30
CA GLU A 237 10.90 -20.82 -19.20
C GLU A 237 9.78 -20.15 -18.38
N TYR A 238 9.09 -19.21 -18.99
CA TYR A 238 7.95 -18.55 -18.39
C TYR A 238 6.87 -18.22 -19.41
N LYS A 239 5.66 -18.05 -18.95
CA LYS A 239 4.55 -17.46 -19.70
C LYS A 239 3.63 -16.68 -18.78
N SER A 240 2.91 -15.73 -19.35
CA SER A 240 1.95 -14.93 -18.57
C SER A 240 0.78 -15.78 -18.11
N VAL A 241 0.34 -15.61 -16.86
CA VAL A 241 -0.89 -16.24 -16.35
C VAL A 241 -2.15 -15.72 -17.05
N PHE A 242 -2.06 -14.58 -17.71
CA PHE A 242 -3.18 -14.01 -18.48
C PHE A 242 -3.28 -14.59 -19.90
N PHE A 243 -2.23 -15.24 -20.39
CA PHE A 243 -2.17 -15.84 -21.73
C PHE A 243 -1.67 -17.29 -21.64
N PRO A 244 -2.46 -18.20 -21.02
CA PRO A 244 -2.02 -19.56 -20.78
C PRO A 244 -1.90 -20.40 -22.05
N GLU A 245 -2.45 -19.95 -23.17
CA GLU A 245 -2.33 -20.55 -24.50
C GLU A 245 -1.05 -20.17 -25.26
N ASP A 246 -0.33 -19.13 -24.81
CA ASP A 246 0.91 -18.70 -25.47
C ASP A 246 2.02 -19.75 -25.27
N GLU A 247 2.95 -19.86 -26.24
CA GLU A 247 4.13 -20.70 -26.10
C GLU A 247 5.04 -20.17 -24.99
N PRO A 248 5.63 -21.03 -24.14
CA PRO A 248 6.57 -20.59 -23.12
C PRO A 248 7.77 -19.85 -23.71
N THR A 249 8.15 -18.75 -23.08
CA THR A 249 9.33 -17.97 -23.48
C THR A 249 10.55 -18.46 -22.70
N ARG A 250 11.60 -18.87 -23.39
CA ARG A 250 12.88 -19.23 -22.77
C ARG A 250 13.55 -17.99 -22.18
N SER A 251 13.96 -18.08 -20.92
CA SER A 251 14.69 -17.02 -20.25
C SER A 251 16.18 -17.37 -20.15
N LEU A 252 17.02 -16.46 -20.65
CA LEU A 252 18.46 -16.51 -20.42
C LEU A 252 18.82 -15.73 -19.16
N PRO A 253 19.90 -16.13 -18.44
CA PRO A 253 20.41 -15.33 -17.32
C PRO A 253 20.70 -13.89 -17.76
N ASN A 254 20.00 -12.94 -17.17
CA ASN A 254 20.07 -11.52 -17.50
C ASN A 254 19.91 -10.68 -16.23
N LEU A 255 20.65 -9.58 -16.13
CA LEU A 255 20.45 -8.56 -15.13
C LEU A 255 19.83 -7.29 -15.74
N LEU A 256 19.13 -6.54 -14.92
CA LEU A 256 18.45 -5.29 -15.22
C LEU A 256 19.35 -4.23 -15.90
N SER A 257 20.65 -4.32 -15.68
CA SER A 257 21.69 -3.48 -16.29
C SER A 257 22.07 -3.88 -17.73
N GLY A 258 21.39 -4.89 -18.29
CA GLY A 258 21.68 -5.37 -19.62
C GLY A 258 22.84 -6.39 -19.70
N PHE A 259 23.38 -6.81 -18.56
CA PHE A 259 24.36 -7.91 -18.52
C PHE A 259 23.66 -9.22 -18.83
N VAL A 260 23.82 -9.70 -20.03
CA VAL A 260 23.37 -11.04 -20.45
C VAL A 260 24.57 -12.00 -20.39
N LEU A 261 24.36 -13.13 -19.75
CA LEU A 261 25.37 -14.20 -19.75
C LEU A 261 25.33 -14.91 -21.12
N GLU A 262 26.25 -14.53 -22.02
CA GLU A 262 26.16 -14.93 -23.43
C GLU A 262 26.53 -16.39 -23.69
N LEU A 263 27.42 -17.02 -22.93
CA LEU A 263 27.88 -18.38 -23.27
C LEU A 263 28.29 -19.19 -22.05
N GLU A 264 27.48 -20.16 -21.72
CA GLU A 264 27.98 -21.40 -21.16
C GLU A 264 28.68 -22.17 -22.30
N SER A 265 29.98 -22.45 -22.18
CA SER A 265 30.61 -23.36 -23.12
C SER A 265 29.84 -24.67 -23.10
N ASN A 266 29.24 -25.06 -24.23
CA ASN A 266 28.59 -26.35 -24.43
C ASN A 266 29.67 -27.45 -24.41
N GLY A 267 30.41 -27.57 -23.29
CA GLY A 267 31.33 -28.66 -23.06
C GLY A 267 30.58 -29.98 -22.84
N VAL A 268 31.21 -31.06 -23.21
CA VAL A 268 30.66 -32.39 -23.05
C VAL A 268 30.20 -32.64 -21.63
N VAL A 269 28.97 -33.09 -21.45
CA VAL A 269 28.23 -33.29 -20.18
C VAL A 269 29.03 -34.10 -19.13
N GLU A 270 29.96 -34.96 -19.56
CA GLU A 270 30.79 -35.80 -18.68
C GLU A 270 31.81 -35.05 -17.83
N ASP A 271 32.17 -33.81 -18.15
CA ASP A 271 33.16 -33.00 -17.42
C ASP A 271 32.57 -31.67 -16.86
N ALA A 272 31.27 -31.63 -16.60
CA ALA A 272 30.60 -30.40 -16.21
C ALA A 272 30.72 -30.04 -14.73
N TYR A 273 31.17 -30.95 -13.86
CA TYR A 273 31.23 -30.81 -12.43
C TYR A 273 32.63 -30.80 -11.85
N VAL A 274 32.85 -30.00 -10.80
CA VAL A 274 33.99 -30.18 -9.86
C VAL A 274 33.64 -31.27 -8.85
N VAL A 275 32.39 -31.24 -8.32
CA VAL A 275 31.83 -32.30 -7.48
C VAL A 275 30.51 -32.73 -8.12
N THR A 276 30.47 -33.98 -8.60
CA THR A 276 29.26 -34.54 -9.21
C THR A 276 28.21 -34.79 -8.14
N PRO A 277 26.95 -34.30 -8.33
CA PRO A 277 25.91 -34.47 -7.32
C PRO A 277 25.63 -35.96 -7.08
N SER A 278 25.54 -36.32 -5.79
CA SER A 278 25.20 -37.68 -5.35
C SER A 278 24.21 -37.60 -4.18
N LYS A 279 23.83 -38.76 -3.63
CA LYS A 279 23.01 -38.78 -2.40
C LYS A 279 23.70 -38.20 -1.18
N ASN A 280 25.04 -38.16 -1.20
CA ASN A 280 25.89 -37.76 -0.05
C ASN A 280 26.69 -36.48 -0.33
N GLU A 281 26.61 -35.91 -1.53
CA GLU A 281 27.40 -34.73 -1.89
C GLU A 281 26.59 -33.76 -2.73
N ALA A 282 26.63 -32.50 -2.35
CA ALA A 282 26.05 -31.40 -3.11
C ALA A 282 26.82 -31.23 -4.43
N GLY A 283 26.10 -31.00 -5.53
CA GLY A 283 26.73 -30.75 -6.84
C GLY A 283 27.43 -29.40 -6.87
N VAL A 284 28.67 -29.37 -7.36
CA VAL A 284 29.44 -28.15 -7.62
C VAL A 284 29.82 -28.13 -9.09
N PRO A 285 29.15 -27.34 -9.93
CA PRO A 285 29.48 -27.25 -11.34
C PRO A 285 30.78 -26.48 -11.55
N LYS A 286 31.52 -26.78 -12.61
CA LYS A 286 32.70 -26.00 -13.04
C LYS A 286 32.33 -24.58 -13.41
N PHE A 287 31.14 -24.39 -14.02
CA PHE A 287 30.55 -23.11 -14.32
C PHE A 287 29.31 -22.90 -13.44
N SER A 288 29.44 -22.05 -12.42
CA SER A 288 28.35 -21.71 -11.52
C SER A 288 27.65 -20.42 -12.00
N ARG A 289 26.35 -20.51 -12.33
CA ARG A 289 25.52 -19.32 -12.64
C ARG A 289 25.38 -18.40 -11.43
N ARG A 290 25.25 -18.96 -10.25
CA ARG A 290 25.14 -18.19 -9.01
C ARG A 290 26.41 -17.37 -8.72
N ARG A 291 27.60 -17.94 -8.93
CA ARG A 291 28.88 -17.21 -8.82
C ARG A 291 29.01 -16.10 -9.86
N GLN A 292 28.52 -16.33 -11.09
CA GLN A 292 28.48 -15.27 -12.10
C GLN A 292 27.50 -14.16 -11.70
N LEU A 293 26.36 -14.51 -11.13
CA LEU A 293 25.40 -13.54 -10.61
C LEU A 293 26.04 -12.62 -9.55
N ALA A 294 26.78 -13.20 -8.59
CA ALA A 294 27.47 -12.43 -7.55
C ALA A 294 28.39 -11.36 -8.16
N ARG A 295 29.23 -11.76 -9.12
CA ARG A 295 30.16 -10.86 -9.80
C ARG A 295 29.47 -9.79 -10.64
N LEU A 296 28.38 -10.14 -11.32
CA LEU A 296 27.65 -9.21 -12.18
C LEU A 296 26.83 -8.21 -11.36
N ILE A 297 26.23 -8.65 -10.25
CA ILE A 297 25.49 -7.74 -9.34
C ILE A 297 26.43 -6.67 -8.80
N THR A 298 27.60 -7.06 -8.30
CA THR A 298 28.56 -6.16 -7.64
C THR A 298 29.52 -5.47 -8.60
N HIS A 299 29.32 -5.65 -9.91
CA HIS A 299 30.18 -5.01 -10.90
C HIS A 299 30.09 -3.47 -10.81
N PRO A 300 31.21 -2.74 -10.85
CA PRO A 300 31.22 -1.27 -10.74
C PRO A 300 30.31 -0.53 -11.73
N THR A 301 30.07 -1.12 -12.90
CA THR A 301 29.15 -0.54 -13.90
C THR A 301 27.68 -0.89 -13.67
N ASN A 302 27.36 -1.69 -12.65
CA ASN A 302 25.98 -1.95 -12.28
C ASN A 302 25.47 -0.83 -11.38
N GLU A 303 24.92 0.20 -12.00
CA GLU A 303 24.40 1.37 -11.29
C GLU A 303 23.27 1.05 -10.30
N TYR A 304 22.46 -0.01 -10.55
CA TYR A 304 21.39 -0.41 -9.64
C TYR A 304 21.93 -0.87 -8.29
N PHE A 305 23.03 -1.62 -8.29
CA PHE A 305 23.68 -2.07 -7.07
C PHE A 305 24.24 -0.90 -6.23
N ALA A 306 25.05 -0.05 -6.88
CA ALA A 306 25.64 1.10 -6.19
C ALA A 306 24.57 2.08 -5.69
N LYS A 307 23.59 2.43 -6.54
CA LYS A 307 22.48 3.33 -6.16
C LYS A 307 21.62 2.75 -5.04
N ASN A 308 21.33 1.45 -5.06
CA ASN A 308 20.59 0.81 -3.99
C ASN A 308 21.35 0.82 -2.67
N ALA A 309 22.63 0.48 -2.68
CA ALA A 309 23.45 0.48 -1.48
C ALA A 309 23.53 1.87 -0.85
N VAL A 310 23.86 2.89 -1.62
CA VAL A 310 23.96 4.27 -1.10
C VAL A 310 22.61 4.79 -0.63
N ASN A 311 21.50 4.42 -1.30
CA ASN A 311 20.15 4.79 -0.89
C ASN A 311 19.76 4.17 0.45
N ARG A 312 20.14 2.91 0.71
CA ARG A 312 19.89 2.24 2.00
C ARG A 312 20.71 2.84 3.13
N PHE A 313 22.01 3.12 2.93
CA PHE A 313 22.83 3.80 3.94
C PHE A 313 22.37 5.23 4.18
N TRP A 314 21.98 5.95 3.12
CA TRP A 314 21.37 7.27 3.26
C TRP A 314 20.07 7.21 4.08
N ALA A 315 19.17 6.25 3.78
CA ALA A 315 17.94 6.06 4.54
C ALA A 315 18.20 5.72 6.00
N GLN A 316 19.19 4.86 6.29
CA GLN A 316 19.63 4.54 7.64
C GLN A 316 20.09 5.78 8.42
N MET A 317 20.82 6.68 7.76
CA MET A 317 21.34 7.89 8.37
C MET A 317 20.31 9.01 8.43
N MET A 318 19.51 9.20 7.38
CA MET A 318 18.59 10.33 7.21
C MET A 318 17.16 10.01 7.62
N GLY A 319 16.82 8.75 7.91
CA GLY A 319 15.45 8.30 8.21
C GLY A 319 14.56 8.16 6.98
N ARG A 320 15.06 8.50 5.79
CA ARG A 320 14.37 8.40 4.52
C ARG A 320 15.35 8.22 3.37
N GLY A 321 14.98 7.42 2.38
CA GLY A 321 15.76 7.23 1.15
C GLY A 321 15.71 8.44 0.21
N ILE A 322 16.73 8.58 -0.63
CA ILE A 322 16.69 9.47 -1.79
C ILE A 322 15.67 8.95 -2.81
N VAL A 323 15.59 7.63 -2.95
CA VAL A 323 14.43 6.91 -3.50
C VAL A 323 13.67 6.29 -2.34
N ASP A 324 12.39 6.61 -2.22
CA ASP A 324 11.54 6.16 -1.13
C ASP A 324 10.19 5.65 -1.67
N PRO A 325 9.74 4.44 -1.34
CA PRO A 325 10.40 3.40 -0.52
C PRO A 325 11.73 2.89 -1.12
N VAL A 326 12.67 2.47 -0.26
CA VAL A 326 14.05 2.11 -0.67
C VAL A 326 14.10 0.94 -1.65
N ASP A 327 13.11 0.05 -1.60
CA ASP A 327 13.00 -1.15 -2.43
C ASP A 327 12.25 -0.91 -3.75
N PHE A 328 11.92 0.34 -4.06
CA PHE A 328 11.00 0.67 -5.15
C PHE A 328 11.64 1.57 -6.20
N GLN A 329 12.86 1.17 -6.65
CA GLN A 329 13.60 1.89 -7.68
C GLN A 329 13.05 1.57 -9.07
N HIS A 330 12.33 2.51 -9.68
CA HIS A 330 11.84 2.42 -11.06
C HIS A 330 11.63 3.82 -11.65
N PRO A 331 11.50 3.96 -12.98
CA PRO A 331 11.40 5.26 -13.65
C PRO A 331 10.23 6.15 -13.17
N ASP A 332 9.16 5.56 -12.64
CA ASP A 332 8.00 6.30 -12.14
C ASP A 332 8.11 6.69 -10.67
N ASN A 333 9.05 6.11 -9.92
CA ASN A 333 9.43 6.51 -8.57
C ASN A 333 10.80 7.19 -8.63
N LEU A 334 10.79 8.44 -9.03
CA LEU A 334 12.01 9.20 -9.23
C LEU A 334 12.72 9.45 -7.91
N ALA A 335 14.05 9.40 -7.94
CA ALA A 335 14.87 9.89 -6.84
C ALA A 335 14.50 11.34 -6.53
N SER A 336 14.31 11.66 -5.24
CA SER A 336 14.05 13.04 -4.80
C SER A 336 15.17 14.00 -5.13
N GLN A 337 16.41 13.49 -5.12
CA GLN A 337 17.64 14.20 -5.47
C GLN A 337 18.50 13.33 -6.42
N PRO A 338 18.20 13.30 -7.73
CA PRO A 338 18.88 12.40 -8.67
C PRO A 338 20.39 12.63 -8.75
N ARG A 339 20.84 13.90 -8.73
CA ARG A 339 22.29 14.24 -8.75
C ARG A 339 23.01 13.79 -7.50
N LEU A 340 22.34 13.90 -6.35
CA LEU A 340 22.90 13.41 -5.10
C LEU A 340 23.06 11.88 -5.15
N LEU A 341 22.04 11.17 -5.64
CA LEU A 341 22.12 9.72 -5.78
C LEU A 341 23.22 9.29 -6.74
N ASP A 342 23.34 9.97 -7.86
CA ASP A 342 24.39 9.71 -8.84
C ASP A 342 25.78 10.01 -8.26
N LEU A 343 25.97 11.18 -7.59
CA LEU A 343 27.21 11.55 -6.89
C LEU A 343 27.63 10.51 -5.86
N LEU A 344 26.69 10.13 -4.97
CA LEU A 344 26.99 9.15 -3.91
C LEU A 344 27.32 7.76 -4.50
N ALA A 345 26.61 7.34 -5.54
CA ALA A 345 26.88 6.06 -6.20
C ALA A 345 28.25 6.04 -6.90
N GLU A 346 28.63 7.14 -7.56
CA GLU A 346 29.94 7.29 -8.19
C GLU A 346 31.05 7.26 -7.15
N GLU A 347 30.95 8.06 -6.08
CA GLU A 347 31.94 8.09 -5.00
C GLU A 347 32.03 6.78 -4.23
N PHE A 348 30.91 6.08 -4.07
CA PHE A 348 30.90 4.75 -3.46
C PHE A 348 31.66 3.72 -4.30
N VAL A 349 31.52 3.77 -5.61
CA VAL A 349 32.32 2.92 -6.51
C VAL A 349 33.80 3.35 -6.49
N ASN A 350 34.09 4.65 -6.50
CA ASN A 350 35.45 5.19 -6.47
C ASN A 350 36.19 4.85 -5.17
N SER A 351 35.46 4.80 -4.04
CA SER A 351 35.99 4.35 -2.74
C SER A 351 36.07 2.83 -2.63
N SER A 352 35.90 2.07 -3.73
CA SER A 352 35.86 0.60 -3.70
C SER A 352 34.76 0.03 -2.80
N PHE A 353 33.59 0.64 -2.84
CA PHE A 353 32.42 0.26 -2.04
C PHE A 353 32.64 0.33 -0.52
N ASP A 354 33.44 1.29 -0.06
CA ASP A 354 33.69 1.55 1.36
C ASP A 354 32.43 2.20 1.98
N TRP A 355 31.63 1.39 2.66
CA TRP A 355 30.42 1.85 3.31
C TRP A 355 30.67 2.70 4.58
N ARG A 356 31.85 2.55 5.23
CA ARG A 356 32.22 3.37 6.39
C ARG A 356 32.55 4.79 5.98
N PHE A 357 33.33 4.92 4.90
CA PHE A 357 33.58 6.21 4.27
C PHE A 357 32.28 6.93 3.94
N LEU A 358 31.33 6.22 3.31
CA LEU A 358 30.03 6.79 2.94
C LEU A 358 29.25 7.27 4.18
N ILE A 359 29.18 6.49 5.26
CA ILE A 359 28.51 6.85 6.52
C ILE A 359 29.14 8.10 7.12
N ARG A 360 30.48 8.17 7.18
CA ARG A 360 31.21 9.29 7.70
C ARG A 360 30.87 10.59 6.92
N GLU A 361 30.96 10.54 5.62
CA GLU A 361 30.70 11.70 4.76
C GLU A 361 29.23 12.18 4.84
N ILE A 362 28.27 11.25 4.99
CA ILE A 362 26.88 11.62 5.26
C ILE A 362 26.77 12.32 6.62
N ALA A 363 27.38 11.78 7.68
CA ALA A 363 27.30 12.37 9.02
C ALA A 363 27.94 13.78 9.11
N LEU A 364 28.96 14.04 8.29
CA LEU A 364 29.64 15.34 8.20
C LEU A 364 28.84 16.38 7.40
N SER A 365 27.87 15.96 6.57
CA SER A 365 27.12 16.89 5.73
C SER A 365 26.21 17.80 6.57
N LYS A 366 26.04 19.04 6.14
CA LYS A 366 25.08 19.99 6.77
C LYS A 366 23.67 19.44 6.77
N SER A 367 23.27 18.74 5.70
CA SER A 367 21.94 18.16 5.59
C SER A 367 21.63 17.14 6.72
N TYR A 368 22.61 16.34 7.09
CA TYR A 368 22.48 15.44 8.23
C TYR A 368 22.37 16.21 9.55
N GLN A 369 23.06 17.33 9.65
CA GLN A 369 23.15 18.15 10.86
C GLN A 369 22.06 19.21 11.00
N ARG A 370 21.12 19.33 10.04
CA ARG A 370 20.01 20.31 10.11
C ARG A 370 19.01 19.99 11.22
N MET A 371 18.29 21.04 11.66
CA MET A 371 17.13 20.92 12.55
C MET A 371 15.96 20.23 11.87
N ILE A 372 15.02 19.73 12.70
CA ILE A 372 13.72 19.23 12.25
C ILE A 372 12.71 20.36 12.03
N ASP A 373 13.04 21.58 12.44
CA ASP A 373 12.17 22.73 12.31
C ASP A 373 12.10 23.20 10.86
N PHE A 374 10.91 23.59 10.50
CA PHE A 374 10.58 23.97 9.14
C PHE A 374 10.89 25.46 8.92
N PRO A 375 11.61 25.83 7.85
CA PRO A 375 11.77 27.24 7.53
C PRO A 375 10.40 27.84 7.18
N SER A 376 9.90 28.75 8.00
CA SER A 376 8.68 29.48 7.71
C SER A 376 8.93 30.49 6.59
N LEU A 377 8.81 30.06 5.34
CA LEU A 377 8.75 30.99 4.22
C LEU A 377 7.32 31.52 4.11
N PRO A 378 7.12 32.84 4.23
CA PRO A 378 5.84 33.43 3.84
C PRO A 378 5.59 33.12 2.37
N VAL A 379 4.38 32.64 2.05
CA VAL A 379 3.97 32.33 0.67
C VAL A 379 4.18 33.52 -0.28
N GLU A 380 4.12 34.72 0.22
CA GLU A 380 4.34 35.98 -0.51
C GLU A 380 5.77 36.19 -0.98
N VAL A 381 6.79 35.76 -0.22
CA VAL A 381 8.22 35.88 -0.60
C VAL A 381 8.58 34.98 -1.77
N ALA A 382 7.93 33.83 -1.91
CA ALA A 382 8.15 32.91 -3.02
C ALA A 382 7.69 33.51 -4.37
N ILE A 383 6.71 34.39 -4.36
CA ILE A 383 6.19 35.07 -5.57
C ILE A 383 7.14 36.18 -6.02
N GLU A 384 7.68 36.97 -5.09
CA GLU A 384 8.64 38.04 -5.41
C GLU A 384 9.93 37.52 -6.04
N VAL A 385 10.43 36.37 -5.58
CA VAL A 385 11.64 35.73 -6.15
C VAL A 385 11.39 35.24 -7.58
N ALA A 386 10.17 34.78 -7.89
CA ALA A 386 9.80 34.30 -9.21
C ALA A 386 9.67 35.41 -10.26
N GLU A 387 9.15 36.55 -9.85
CA GLU A 387 8.99 37.71 -10.77
C GLU A 387 10.33 38.35 -11.16
N GLN A 388 11.38 38.14 -10.39
CA GLN A 388 12.72 38.69 -10.66
C GLN A 388 13.60 37.82 -11.56
N GLN A 389 13.23 36.59 -11.88
CA GLN A 389 14.03 35.68 -12.70
C GLN A 389 13.41 35.52 -14.11
N ASN A 390 14.10 36.09 -15.12
CA ASN A 390 13.80 35.87 -16.53
C ASN A 390 14.07 34.40 -16.90
N ILE A 391 13.02 33.58 -16.91
CA ILE A 391 13.06 32.19 -17.38
C ILE A 391 13.15 32.20 -18.90
N PRO A 392 14.10 31.51 -19.56
CA PRO A 392 14.15 31.43 -21.00
C PRO A 392 12.83 30.86 -21.57
N GLU A 393 12.15 31.65 -22.40
CA GLU A 393 10.84 31.33 -23.00
C GLU A 393 10.81 29.97 -23.74
N VAL A 394 11.98 29.53 -24.23
CA VAL A 394 12.15 28.26 -24.94
C VAL A 394 12.08 27.03 -24.01
N ALA A 395 12.60 27.12 -22.80
CA ALA A 395 12.56 26.05 -21.80
C ALA A 395 11.15 25.84 -21.30
N THR A 396 10.43 26.93 -21.05
CA THR A 396 9.02 26.91 -20.62
C THR A 396 8.11 26.30 -21.70
N GLY A 397 8.34 26.62 -22.97
CA GLY A 397 7.58 26.08 -24.10
C GLY A 397 7.75 24.58 -24.29
N LEU A 398 8.98 24.07 -24.13
CA LEU A 398 9.28 22.63 -24.25
C LEU A 398 8.77 21.83 -23.07
N SER A 399 8.88 22.37 -21.88
CA SER A 399 8.34 21.77 -20.65
C SER A 399 6.81 21.67 -20.69
N LEU A 400 6.13 22.74 -21.12
CA LEU A 400 4.67 22.75 -21.32
C LEU A 400 4.23 21.78 -22.41
N TRP A 401 4.98 21.67 -23.50
CA TRP A 401 4.69 20.71 -24.57
C TRP A 401 4.82 19.27 -24.08
N LEU A 402 5.89 18.93 -23.38
CA LEU A 402 6.10 17.59 -22.80
C LEU A 402 5.01 17.24 -21.79
N ALA A 403 4.64 18.18 -20.92
CA ALA A 403 3.56 17.98 -19.94
C ALA A 403 2.21 17.73 -20.64
N ARG A 404 1.93 18.45 -21.71
CA ARG A 404 0.71 18.28 -22.51
C ARG A 404 0.66 16.91 -23.20
N GLU A 405 1.77 16.50 -23.81
CA GLU A 405 1.84 15.19 -24.49
C GLU A 405 1.77 14.04 -23.49
N GLU A 406 2.41 14.17 -22.32
CA GLU A 406 2.26 13.23 -21.21
C GLU A 406 0.82 13.15 -20.72
N GLN A 407 0.15 14.28 -20.55
CA GLN A 407 -1.26 14.31 -20.14
C GLN A 407 -2.16 13.61 -21.15
N LEU A 408 -1.96 13.85 -22.46
CA LEU A 408 -2.71 13.18 -23.51
C LEU A 408 -2.49 11.66 -23.50
N ALA A 409 -1.25 11.22 -23.32
CA ALA A 409 -0.93 9.80 -23.21
C ALA A 409 -1.54 9.16 -21.95
N ARG A 410 -1.53 9.87 -20.83
CA ARG A 410 -2.22 9.43 -19.58
C ARG A 410 -3.73 9.30 -19.76
N GLU A 411 -4.36 10.22 -20.48
CA GLU A 411 -5.78 10.11 -20.77
C GLU A 411 -6.10 8.91 -21.67
N GLN A 412 -5.25 8.63 -22.66
CA GLN A 412 -5.39 7.45 -23.50
C GLN A 412 -5.24 6.16 -22.67
N LEU A 413 -4.22 6.12 -21.82
CA LEU A 413 -4.00 5.03 -20.89
C LEU A 413 -5.19 4.80 -19.95
N LYS A 414 -5.75 5.88 -19.39
CA LYS A 414 -6.94 5.82 -18.52
C LYS A 414 -8.15 5.26 -19.27
N ARG A 415 -8.39 5.73 -20.50
CA ARG A 415 -9.50 5.25 -21.34
C ARG A 415 -9.33 3.77 -21.70
N ALA A 416 -8.13 3.36 -22.08
CA ALA A 416 -7.84 1.97 -22.42
C ALA A 416 -8.02 1.04 -21.19
N ARG A 417 -7.55 1.44 -20.02
CA ARG A 417 -7.75 0.70 -18.76
C ARG A 417 -9.23 0.56 -18.37
N LEU A 418 -10.01 1.62 -18.51
CA LEU A 418 -11.46 1.57 -18.25
C LEU A 418 -12.17 0.58 -19.20
N LYS A 419 -11.77 0.56 -20.47
CA LYS A 419 -12.30 -0.40 -21.44
C LYS A 419 -11.88 -1.83 -21.12
N MET A 420 -10.62 -2.06 -20.73
CA MET A 420 -10.18 -3.38 -20.25
C MET A 420 -11.00 -3.83 -19.04
N GLY A 421 -11.17 -2.99 -18.03
CA GLY A 421 -11.95 -3.33 -16.85
C GLY A 421 -13.41 -3.68 -17.17
N SER A 422 -14.04 -2.99 -18.12
CA SER A 422 -15.40 -3.32 -18.57
C SER A 422 -15.46 -4.66 -19.32
N LEU A 423 -14.42 -4.98 -20.08
CA LEU A 423 -14.31 -6.28 -20.77
C LEU A 423 -14.04 -7.42 -19.77
N ASP A 424 -13.19 -7.20 -18.77
CA ASP A 424 -12.93 -8.19 -17.73
C ASP A 424 -14.21 -8.53 -16.95
N ALA A 425 -15.04 -7.53 -16.63
CA ALA A 425 -16.35 -7.74 -16.01
C ALA A 425 -17.30 -8.53 -16.94
N SER A 426 -17.36 -8.18 -18.23
CA SER A 426 -18.15 -8.90 -19.24
C SER A 426 -17.69 -10.35 -19.37
N MET A 427 -16.41 -10.58 -19.50
CA MET A 427 -15.81 -11.92 -19.64
C MET A 427 -16.08 -12.79 -18.41
N LYS A 428 -16.01 -12.22 -17.19
CA LYS A 428 -16.38 -12.93 -15.96
C LYS A 428 -17.86 -13.36 -15.99
N GLN A 429 -18.76 -12.43 -16.30
CA GLN A 429 -20.19 -12.72 -16.36
C GLN A 429 -20.52 -13.79 -17.43
N VAL A 430 -19.94 -13.67 -18.62
CA VAL A 430 -20.10 -14.66 -19.70
C VAL A 430 -19.50 -16.01 -19.29
N GLY A 431 -18.38 -16.03 -18.61
CA GLY A 431 -17.75 -17.24 -18.08
C GLY A 431 -18.63 -17.99 -17.07
N GLU A 432 -19.27 -17.24 -16.16
CA GLU A 432 -20.23 -17.81 -15.20
C GLU A 432 -21.44 -18.40 -15.93
N GLN A 433 -22.00 -17.70 -16.91
CA GLN A 433 -23.10 -18.19 -17.73
C GLN A 433 -22.73 -19.46 -18.53
N ILE A 434 -21.52 -19.50 -19.09
CA ILE A 434 -21.00 -20.69 -19.77
C ILE A 434 -20.92 -21.88 -18.79
N THR A 435 -20.45 -21.66 -17.59
CA THR A 435 -20.31 -22.73 -16.58
C THR A 435 -21.66 -23.30 -16.18
N GLU A 436 -22.64 -22.43 -15.93
CA GLU A 436 -24.04 -22.86 -15.63
C GLU A 436 -24.65 -23.63 -16.79
N LEU A 437 -24.45 -23.12 -18.02
CA LEU A 437 -25.04 -23.74 -19.21
C LEU A 437 -24.37 -25.08 -19.55
N VAL A 438 -23.06 -25.22 -19.32
CA VAL A 438 -22.35 -26.51 -19.46
C VAL A 438 -22.88 -27.54 -18.47
N LYS A 439 -23.16 -27.14 -17.23
CA LYS A 439 -23.76 -28.01 -16.23
C LYS A 439 -25.18 -28.45 -16.67
N ALA A 440 -26.00 -27.49 -17.07
CA ALA A 440 -27.38 -27.77 -17.52
C ALA A 440 -27.41 -28.69 -18.77
N THR A 441 -26.52 -28.49 -19.73
CA THR A 441 -26.40 -29.36 -20.90
C THR A 441 -25.94 -30.76 -20.55
N GLY A 442 -25.03 -30.91 -19.56
CA GLY A 442 -24.60 -32.19 -19.02
C GLY A 442 -25.76 -32.96 -18.35
N GLU A 443 -26.53 -32.29 -17.52
CA GLU A 443 -27.72 -32.90 -16.86
C GLU A 443 -28.78 -33.34 -17.89
N LYS A 444 -29.06 -32.48 -18.91
CA LYS A 444 -29.98 -32.83 -19.97
C LYS A 444 -29.48 -33.97 -20.86
N SER A 445 -28.21 -34.00 -21.17
CA SER A 445 -27.60 -35.11 -21.92
C SER A 445 -27.77 -36.44 -21.18
N THR A 446 -27.55 -36.44 -19.87
CA THR A 446 -27.78 -37.63 -19.03
C THR A 446 -29.27 -38.05 -19.00
N ALA A 447 -30.16 -37.04 -18.91
CA ALA A 447 -31.59 -37.28 -18.94
C ALA A 447 -32.10 -37.82 -20.31
N ILE A 448 -31.49 -37.38 -21.41
CA ILE A 448 -31.76 -37.91 -22.76
C ILE A 448 -31.29 -39.35 -22.85
N ALA A 449 -30.06 -39.67 -22.42
CA ALA A 449 -29.56 -41.04 -22.45
C ALA A 449 -30.45 -42.01 -21.63
N ALA A 450 -30.94 -41.56 -20.47
CA ALA A 450 -31.89 -42.36 -19.68
C ALA A 450 -33.23 -42.56 -20.41
N ALA A 451 -33.79 -41.52 -21.04
CA ALA A 451 -35.03 -41.61 -21.80
C ALA A 451 -34.88 -42.45 -23.08
N GLU A 452 -33.73 -42.36 -23.78
CA GLU A 452 -33.39 -43.20 -24.94
C GLU A 452 -33.28 -44.67 -24.56
N LYS A 453 -32.70 -44.97 -23.39
CA LYS A 453 -32.70 -46.35 -22.87
C LYS A 453 -34.12 -46.87 -22.64
N GLN A 454 -34.98 -46.06 -22.05
CA GLN A 454 -36.40 -46.42 -21.85
C GLN A 454 -37.11 -46.57 -23.20
N LEU A 455 -36.82 -45.73 -24.20
CA LEU A 455 -37.39 -45.84 -25.55
C LEU A 455 -37.01 -47.17 -26.20
N HIS A 456 -35.72 -47.55 -26.12
CA HIS A 456 -35.22 -48.80 -26.67
C HIS A 456 -35.83 -50.03 -25.99
N GLU A 457 -35.95 -50.01 -24.65
CA GLU A 457 -36.63 -51.08 -23.89
C GLU A 457 -38.08 -51.23 -24.32
N LYS A 458 -38.83 -50.12 -24.45
CA LYS A 458 -40.22 -50.13 -24.94
C LYS A 458 -40.34 -50.57 -26.39
N GLU A 459 -39.38 -50.23 -27.24
CA GLU A 459 -39.30 -50.66 -28.62
C GLU A 459 -39.13 -52.18 -28.70
N GLY A 460 -38.22 -52.75 -27.90
CA GLY A 460 -38.03 -54.19 -27.79
C GLY A 460 -39.28 -54.92 -27.29
N GLN A 461 -39.91 -54.36 -26.26
CA GLN A 461 -41.17 -54.89 -25.71
C GLN A 461 -42.30 -54.86 -26.76
N ARG A 462 -42.42 -53.73 -27.52
CA ARG A 462 -43.41 -53.57 -28.60
C ARG A 462 -43.20 -54.59 -29.69
N ALA A 463 -41.98 -54.80 -30.19
CA ALA A 463 -41.64 -55.75 -31.24
C ALA A 463 -41.94 -57.14 -30.80
N ALA A 464 -41.63 -57.50 -29.52
CA ALA A 464 -41.96 -58.85 -28.99
C ALA A 464 -43.46 -59.03 -28.88
N LEU A 465 -44.17 -58.03 -28.34
CA LEU A 465 -45.64 -58.15 -28.16
C LEU A 465 -46.38 -58.09 -29.51
N GLN A 466 -45.89 -57.43 -30.53
CA GLN A 466 -46.39 -57.35 -31.89
C GLN A 466 -46.30 -58.78 -32.53
N LYS A 467 -45.11 -59.44 -32.41
CA LYS A 467 -44.90 -60.75 -32.87
C LYS A 467 -45.86 -61.76 -32.17
N ALA A 468 -46.04 -61.61 -30.86
CA ALA A 468 -46.94 -62.47 -30.07
C ALA A 468 -48.40 -62.24 -30.48
N ALA A 469 -48.78 -60.96 -30.70
CA ALA A 469 -50.16 -60.63 -31.16
C ALA A 469 -50.45 -61.18 -32.59
N GLN A 470 -49.50 -61.13 -33.49
CA GLN A 470 -49.56 -61.68 -34.83
C GLN A 470 -49.71 -63.21 -34.77
N ALA A 471 -48.88 -63.90 -33.99
CA ALA A 471 -48.94 -65.33 -33.83
C ALA A 471 -50.28 -65.76 -33.18
N ALA A 472 -50.75 -64.95 -32.21
CA ALA A 472 -52.05 -65.18 -31.61
C ALA A 472 -53.26 -64.97 -32.60
N GLU A 473 -53.13 -63.97 -33.49
CA GLU A 473 -54.11 -63.73 -34.54
C GLU A 473 -54.15 -64.88 -35.55
N GLU A 474 -53.05 -65.36 -36.00
CA GLU A 474 -52.93 -66.53 -36.88
C GLU A 474 -53.51 -67.80 -36.24
N ALA A 475 -53.20 -67.99 -34.96
CA ALA A 475 -53.78 -69.16 -34.25
C ALA A 475 -55.27 -69.00 -34.09
N ALA A 476 -55.79 -67.79 -33.72
CA ALA A 476 -57.24 -67.60 -33.62
C ALA A 476 -57.96 -67.65 -34.96
N LYS A 477 -57.36 -67.38 -36.09
CA LYS A 477 -57.88 -67.53 -37.44
C LYS A 477 -57.93 -69.02 -37.84
N SER A 478 -56.90 -69.81 -37.46
CA SER A 478 -56.79 -71.19 -37.84
C SER A 478 -57.73 -72.08 -36.95
N LEU A 479 -58.07 -71.65 -35.76
CA LEU A 479 -58.98 -72.38 -34.79
C LEU A 479 -60.14 -71.45 -34.42
N ALA A 480 -61.01 -71.10 -35.36
CA ALA A 480 -62.06 -70.09 -35.25
C ALA A 480 -63.09 -70.33 -34.12
N ASP A 481 -63.27 -71.57 -33.67
CA ASP A 481 -64.22 -72.01 -32.66
C ASP A 481 -63.67 -71.94 -31.22
N ASP A 482 -62.37 -71.67 -31.06
CA ASP A 482 -61.74 -71.56 -29.74
C ASP A 482 -61.80 -70.10 -29.18
N LYS A 483 -62.80 -69.92 -28.32
CA LYS A 483 -62.97 -68.60 -27.59
C LYS A 483 -61.77 -68.17 -26.81
N SER A 484 -60.99 -69.12 -26.24
CA SER A 484 -59.84 -68.81 -25.39
C SER A 484 -58.68 -68.16 -26.20
N LEU A 485 -58.46 -68.59 -27.47
CA LEU A 485 -57.54 -68.01 -28.36
C LEU A 485 -57.96 -66.60 -28.82
N ALA A 486 -59.26 -66.46 -29.12
CA ALA A 486 -59.79 -65.10 -29.48
C ALA A 486 -59.68 -64.13 -28.34
N ASP A 487 -59.95 -64.52 -27.11
CA ASP A 487 -59.77 -63.69 -25.91
C ASP A 487 -58.28 -63.31 -25.65
N SER A 488 -57.41 -64.29 -25.83
CA SER A 488 -55.97 -64.07 -25.71
C SER A 488 -55.47 -63.08 -26.78
N TYR A 489 -55.86 -63.15 -28.02
CA TYR A 489 -55.52 -62.19 -29.06
C TYR A 489 -56.05 -60.81 -28.73
N GLN A 490 -57.31 -60.69 -28.26
CA GLN A 490 -57.83 -59.38 -27.83
C GLN A 490 -57.08 -58.80 -26.66
N GLN A 491 -56.66 -59.59 -25.69
CA GLN A 491 -55.81 -59.11 -24.58
C GLN A 491 -54.47 -58.62 -25.05
N LEU A 492 -53.77 -59.37 -25.92
CA LEU A 492 -52.53 -58.98 -26.48
C LEU A 492 -52.61 -57.71 -27.33
N LYS A 493 -53.67 -57.58 -28.14
CA LYS A 493 -54.01 -56.40 -28.93
C LYS A 493 -54.22 -55.16 -28.07
N GLN A 494 -54.97 -55.31 -26.95
CA GLN A 494 -55.17 -54.22 -25.99
C GLN A 494 -53.86 -53.82 -25.29
N ARG A 495 -53.03 -54.78 -24.92
CA ARG A 495 -51.69 -54.53 -24.34
C ARG A 495 -50.81 -53.86 -25.34
N LEU A 496 -50.81 -54.27 -26.61
CA LEU A 496 -50.02 -53.64 -27.67
C LEU A 496 -50.42 -52.16 -27.89
N ALA A 497 -51.73 -51.88 -27.93
CA ALA A 497 -52.19 -50.51 -28.07
C ALA A 497 -51.74 -49.59 -26.90
N LYS A 498 -51.86 -50.10 -25.66
CA LYS A 498 -51.37 -49.38 -24.51
C LYS A 498 -49.85 -49.18 -24.56
N LEU A 499 -49.09 -50.15 -25.05
CA LEU A 499 -47.62 -50.02 -25.16
C LEU A 499 -47.22 -49.09 -26.31
N GLU A 500 -47.99 -49.05 -27.42
CA GLU A 500 -47.81 -48.11 -28.53
C GLU A 500 -48.06 -46.68 -28.07
N GLU A 501 -49.03 -46.42 -27.26
CA GLU A 501 -49.30 -45.11 -26.69
C GLU A 501 -48.17 -44.68 -25.74
N ALA A 502 -47.72 -45.60 -24.86
CA ALA A 502 -46.60 -45.37 -23.98
C ALA A 502 -45.27 -45.17 -24.74
N PHE A 503 -45.03 -45.90 -25.84
CA PHE A 503 -43.88 -45.69 -26.71
C PHE A 503 -43.90 -44.34 -27.39
N ALA A 504 -45.09 -43.95 -27.94
CA ALA A 504 -45.24 -42.63 -28.57
C ALA A 504 -45.00 -41.45 -27.58
N ALA A 505 -45.44 -41.63 -26.31
CA ALA A 505 -45.22 -40.63 -25.29
C ALA A 505 -43.71 -40.46 -24.95
N VAL A 506 -42.99 -41.58 -24.76
CA VAL A 506 -41.55 -41.54 -24.49
C VAL A 506 -40.77 -41.00 -25.67
N LYS A 507 -41.15 -41.37 -26.90
CA LYS A 507 -40.55 -40.85 -28.14
C LYS A 507 -40.68 -39.34 -28.22
N LYS A 508 -41.89 -38.82 -27.95
CA LYS A 508 -42.14 -37.37 -27.93
C LYS A 508 -41.32 -36.66 -26.84
N ASP A 509 -41.18 -37.28 -25.67
CA ASP A 509 -40.34 -36.75 -24.57
C ASP A 509 -38.87 -36.66 -24.96
N VAL A 510 -38.29 -37.71 -25.61
CA VAL A 510 -36.92 -37.72 -26.15
C VAL A 510 -36.73 -36.59 -27.19
N GLU A 511 -37.67 -36.45 -28.14
CA GLU A 511 -37.64 -35.43 -29.16
C GLU A 511 -37.65 -34.04 -28.53
N SER A 512 -38.55 -33.77 -27.58
CA SER A 512 -38.62 -32.51 -26.84
C SER A 512 -37.35 -32.20 -26.07
N LYS A 513 -36.77 -33.16 -25.39
CA LYS A 513 -35.51 -33.01 -24.66
C LYS A 513 -34.31 -32.72 -25.59
N ARG A 514 -34.26 -33.41 -26.75
CA ARG A 514 -33.24 -33.17 -27.80
C ARG A 514 -33.31 -31.72 -28.36
N GLU A 515 -34.53 -31.25 -28.63
CA GLU A 515 -34.71 -29.87 -29.11
C GLU A 515 -34.32 -28.84 -28.03
N ALA A 516 -34.63 -29.08 -26.77
CA ALA A 516 -34.19 -28.25 -25.66
C ALA A 516 -32.63 -28.22 -25.52
N LEU A 517 -31.99 -29.39 -25.61
CA LEU A 517 -30.53 -29.52 -25.60
C LEU A 517 -29.89 -28.77 -26.79
N LYS A 518 -30.48 -28.86 -27.98
CA LYS A 518 -30.01 -28.19 -29.19
C LYS A 518 -30.00 -26.67 -28.98
N LYS A 519 -31.08 -26.11 -28.45
CA LYS A 519 -31.17 -24.65 -28.16
C LYS A 519 -30.12 -24.21 -27.16
N GLU A 520 -29.86 -25.00 -26.10
CA GLU A 520 -28.81 -24.65 -25.13
C GLU A 520 -27.40 -24.71 -25.71
N ASN A 521 -27.14 -25.70 -26.56
CA ASN A 521 -25.86 -25.81 -27.28
C ASN A 521 -25.65 -24.63 -28.25
N GLU A 522 -26.70 -24.13 -28.88
CA GLU A 522 -26.62 -22.93 -29.72
C GLU A 522 -26.32 -21.70 -28.86
N SER A 523 -26.96 -21.56 -27.70
CA SER A 523 -26.67 -20.52 -26.74
C SER A 523 -25.22 -20.62 -26.20
N LEU A 524 -24.78 -21.81 -25.87
CA LEU A 524 -23.38 -22.06 -25.45
C LEU A 524 -22.37 -21.66 -26.51
N LYS A 525 -22.65 -21.97 -27.77
CA LYS A 525 -21.81 -21.58 -28.91
C LYS A 525 -21.77 -20.05 -29.07
N SER A 526 -22.90 -19.39 -28.91
CA SER A 526 -22.98 -17.92 -28.96
C SER A 526 -22.18 -17.26 -27.83
N LEU A 527 -22.30 -17.74 -26.60
CA LEU A 527 -21.55 -17.21 -25.46
C LEU A 527 -20.04 -17.43 -25.59
N ARG A 528 -19.63 -18.62 -26.08
CA ARG A 528 -18.21 -18.90 -26.36
C ARG A 528 -17.66 -17.97 -27.44
N PHE A 529 -18.45 -17.67 -28.48
CA PHE A 529 -18.04 -16.72 -29.51
C PHE A 529 -17.94 -15.29 -28.94
N GLN A 530 -18.87 -14.89 -28.06
CA GLN A 530 -18.80 -13.60 -27.38
C GLN A 530 -17.55 -13.53 -26.50
N LEU A 531 -17.26 -14.55 -25.72
CA LEU A 531 -16.06 -14.62 -24.86
C LEU A 531 -14.76 -14.51 -25.69
N ALA A 532 -14.69 -15.18 -26.82
CA ALA A 532 -13.53 -15.11 -27.71
C ALA A 532 -13.36 -13.69 -28.28
N ARG A 533 -14.45 -13.06 -28.72
CA ARG A 533 -14.43 -11.67 -29.22
C ARG A 533 -14.01 -10.68 -28.13
N ASP A 534 -14.54 -10.83 -26.92
CA ASP A 534 -14.19 -9.94 -25.80
C ASP A 534 -12.71 -10.10 -25.39
N ARG A 535 -12.17 -11.33 -25.48
CA ARG A 535 -10.74 -11.62 -25.31
C ARG A 535 -9.87 -10.92 -26.36
N ASP A 536 -10.24 -11.01 -27.63
CA ASP A 536 -9.50 -10.35 -28.71
C ASP A 536 -9.52 -8.82 -28.55
N GLN A 537 -10.68 -8.26 -28.21
CA GLN A 537 -10.78 -6.81 -27.94
C GLN A 537 -9.93 -6.40 -26.74
N ARG A 538 -9.96 -7.20 -25.67
CA ARG A 538 -9.13 -6.96 -24.49
C ARG A 538 -7.64 -6.97 -24.82
N ARG A 539 -7.22 -7.91 -25.69
CA ARG A 539 -5.82 -7.97 -26.17
C ARG A 539 -5.43 -6.69 -26.90
N GLY A 540 -6.27 -6.19 -27.80
CA GLY A 540 -6.03 -4.93 -28.50
C GLY A 540 -5.93 -3.73 -27.55
N TYR A 541 -6.72 -3.69 -26.50
CA TYR A 541 -6.58 -2.64 -25.46
C TYR A 541 -5.34 -2.84 -24.58
N ALA A 542 -4.90 -4.08 -24.34
CA ALA A 542 -3.66 -4.34 -23.64
C ALA A 542 -2.44 -3.82 -24.43
N ASP A 543 -2.44 -4.03 -25.75
CA ASP A 543 -1.42 -3.47 -26.63
C ASP A 543 -1.44 -1.92 -26.60
N THR A 544 -2.64 -1.32 -26.62
CA THR A 544 -2.78 0.13 -26.49
C THR A 544 -2.29 0.65 -25.14
N VAL A 545 -2.52 -0.10 -24.05
CA VAL A 545 -2.00 0.21 -22.71
C VAL A 545 -0.47 0.14 -22.71
N ALA A 546 0.12 -0.89 -23.32
CA ALA A 546 1.57 -1.05 -23.41
C ALA A 546 2.20 0.09 -24.23
N GLU A 547 1.62 0.42 -25.39
CA GLU A 547 2.09 1.52 -26.24
C GLU A 547 1.97 2.87 -25.52
N ALA A 548 0.82 3.17 -24.90
CA ALA A 548 0.61 4.41 -24.16
C ALA A 548 1.56 4.51 -22.94
N ARG A 549 1.85 3.41 -22.25
CA ARG A 549 2.87 3.36 -21.18
C ARG A 549 4.25 3.68 -21.72
N GLY A 550 4.65 3.05 -22.82
CA GLY A 550 5.92 3.33 -23.48
C GLY A 550 6.07 4.80 -23.84
N VAL A 551 5.02 5.42 -24.38
CA VAL A 551 4.98 6.85 -24.71
C VAL A 551 5.13 7.71 -23.43
N VAL A 552 4.37 7.42 -22.37
CA VAL A 552 4.49 8.11 -21.07
C VAL A 552 5.90 7.98 -20.50
N SER A 553 6.50 6.78 -20.56
CA SER A 553 7.87 6.52 -20.10
C SER A 553 8.91 7.35 -20.86
N VAL A 554 8.80 7.42 -22.20
CA VAL A 554 9.69 8.24 -23.04
C VAL A 554 9.58 9.72 -22.72
N PHE A 555 8.37 10.25 -22.56
CA PHE A 555 8.18 11.66 -22.22
C PHE A 555 8.68 11.97 -20.81
N ARG A 556 8.48 11.08 -19.83
CA ARG A 556 9.05 11.22 -18.49
C ARG A 556 10.57 11.18 -18.50
N ARG A 557 11.18 10.27 -19.25
CA ARG A 557 12.65 10.19 -19.36
C ARG A 557 13.20 11.49 -19.96
N ARG A 558 12.61 11.99 -21.03
CA ARG A 558 13.01 13.28 -21.65
C ARG A 558 12.75 14.46 -20.75
N ALA A 559 11.64 14.50 -20.04
CA ALA A 559 11.38 15.51 -19.03
C ALA A 559 12.43 15.46 -17.89
N ARG A 560 12.86 14.25 -17.51
CA ARG A 560 13.95 14.05 -16.55
C ARG A 560 15.30 14.50 -17.09
N GLU A 561 15.67 14.12 -18.31
CA GLU A 561 16.91 14.56 -18.97
C GLU A 561 16.95 16.09 -19.14
N LEU A 562 15.83 16.71 -19.46
CA LEU A 562 15.70 18.15 -19.52
C LEU A 562 15.75 18.75 -18.12
N ARG A 563 15.06 18.17 -17.13
CA ARG A 563 15.14 18.61 -15.74
C ARG A 563 16.57 18.52 -15.20
N VAL A 564 17.30 17.46 -15.51
CA VAL A 564 18.71 17.30 -15.12
C VAL A 564 19.57 18.38 -15.79
N ARG A 565 19.30 18.74 -17.04
CA ARG A 565 19.99 19.85 -17.74
C ARG A 565 19.50 21.24 -17.32
N GLU A 566 18.24 21.36 -16.97
CA GLU A 566 17.58 22.59 -16.51
C GLU A 566 17.58 22.75 -15.00
N GLU A 567 18.22 21.85 -14.29
CA GLU A 567 18.20 21.80 -12.81
C GLU A 567 18.69 23.11 -12.16
N GLN A 568 19.45 23.92 -12.85
CA GLN A 568 19.78 25.26 -12.41
C GLN A 568 18.56 26.20 -12.38
N PHE A 569 17.50 25.92 -13.16
CA PHE A 569 16.32 26.76 -13.27
C PHE A 569 15.02 26.10 -12.80
N SER A 570 14.90 24.78 -12.87
CA SER A 570 13.60 24.10 -12.75
C SER A 570 13.11 23.86 -11.31
N GLN A 571 14.01 23.84 -10.35
CA GLN A 571 13.62 23.58 -8.94
C GLN A 571 12.87 24.77 -8.31
N GLN A 572 13.14 26.00 -8.79
CA GLN A 572 12.35 27.16 -8.41
C GLN A 572 10.94 27.08 -9.00
N GLU A 573 10.82 26.70 -10.27
CA GLU A 573 9.52 26.56 -10.94
C GLU A 573 8.61 25.53 -10.30
N GLU A 574 9.15 24.40 -9.88
CA GLU A 574 8.31 23.37 -9.26
C GLU A 574 7.75 23.83 -7.91
N PHE A 575 8.56 24.42 -7.08
CA PHE A 575 8.10 24.98 -5.80
C PHE A 575 7.08 26.10 -6.01
N LEU A 576 7.34 26.98 -6.98
CA LEU A 576 6.42 28.05 -7.36
C LEU A 576 5.12 27.50 -7.91
N ARG A 577 5.20 26.46 -8.74
CA ARG A 577 4.01 25.76 -9.27
C ARG A 577 3.21 25.12 -8.15
N LEU A 578 3.85 24.42 -7.22
CA LEU A 578 3.18 23.82 -6.06
C LEU A 578 2.55 24.89 -5.18
N ASN A 579 3.23 26.02 -4.97
CA ASN A 579 2.69 27.16 -4.23
C ASN A 579 1.48 27.80 -4.95
N GLN A 580 1.57 27.99 -6.27
CA GLN A 580 0.45 28.45 -7.09
C GLN A 580 -0.73 27.49 -7.05
N GLN A 581 -0.47 26.18 -7.09
CA GLN A 581 -1.49 25.15 -6.94
C GLN A 581 -2.17 25.21 -5.57
N LEU A 582 -1.40 25.40 -4.50
CA LEU A 582 -1.98 25.57 -3.16
C LEU A 582 -2.83 26.83 -3.05
N ILE A 583 -2.34 27.96 -3.58
CA ILE A 583 -3.09 29.21 -3.60
C ILE A 583 -4.39 29.03 -4.40
N ALA A 584 -4.32 28.42 -5.58
CA ALA A 584 -5.49 28.15 -6.41
C ALA A 584 -6.48 27.21 -5.69
N ALA A 585 -5.99 26.13 -5.09
CA ALA A 585 -6.83 25.20 -4.34
C ALA A 585 -7.52 25.88 -3.13
N ARG A 586 -6.81 26.72 -2.40
CA ARG A 586 -7.39 27.52 -1.29
C ARG A 586 -8.43 28.53 -1.79
N GLN A 587 -8.21 29.14 -2.95
CA GLN A 587 -9.19 30.03 -3.58
C GLN A 587 -10.42 29.25 -4.04
N GLU A 588 -10.25 28.08 -4.64
CA GLU A 588 -11.38 27.22 -5.02
C GLU A 588 -12.18 26.74 -3.82
N LEU A 589 -11.52 26.35 -2.74
CA LEU A 589 -12.20 25.99 -1.48
C LEU A 589 -13.02 27.17 -0.94
N SER A 590 -12.44 28.37 -0.86
CA SER A 590 -13.14 29.57 -0.40
C SER A 590 -14.36 29.90 -1.27
N GLN A 591 -14.24 29.77 -2.61
CA GLN A 591 -15.36 29.96 -3.53
C GLN A 591 -16.43 28.88 -3.36
N ALA A 592 -16.02 27.62 -3.15
CA ALA A 592 -16.95 26.52 -2.92
C ALA A 592 -17.72 26.70 -1.59
N GLU A 593 -17.05 27.13 -0.51
CA GLU A 593 -17.68 27.47 0.76
C GLU A 593 -18.70 28.61 0.61
N GLN A 594 -18.33 29.68 -0.11
CA GLN A 594 -19.26 30.78 -0.41
C GLN A 594 -20.48 30.31 -1.20
N ARG A 595 -20.30 29.38 -2.16
CA ARG A 595 -21.41 28.78 -2.91
C ARG A 595 -22.34 27.99 -2.00
N VAL A 596 -21.79 27.17 -1.10
CA VAL A 596 -22.57 26.42 -0.10
C VAL A 596 -23.39 27.35 0.75
N VAL A 597 -22.79 28.43 1.29
CA VAL A 597 -23.50 29.44 2.10
C VAL A 597 -24.65 30.09 1.29
N LYS A 598 -24.39 30.47 0.02
CA LYS A 598 -25.39 31.09 -0.84
C LYS A 598 -26.56 30.14 -1.15
N ILE A 599 -26.28 28.89 -1.47
CA ILE A 599 -27.31 27.90 -1.79
C ILE A 599 -28.12 27.55 -0.53
N ASN A 600 -27.49 27.40 0.62
CA ASN A 600 -28.20 27.17 1.88
C ASN A 600 -29.17 28.33 2.23
N ARG A 601 -28.79 29.56 1.91
CA ARG A 601 -29.70 30.71 2.06
C ARG A 601 -30.88 30.61 1.08
N GLN A 602 -30.63 30.29 -0.20
CA GLN A 602 -31.71 30.10 -1.20
C GLN A 602 -32.65 28.96 -0.80
N ARG A 603 -32.07 27.84 -0.31
CA ARG A 603 -32.85 26.72 0.24
C ARG A 603 -33.78 27.13 1.37
N SER A 604 -33.28 27.92 2.31
CA SER A 604 -34.11 28.46 3.40
C SER A 604 -35.24 29.35 2.89
N GLU A 605 -34.98 30.22 1.92
CA GLU A 605 -35.97 31.12 1.32
C GLU A 605 -37.04 30.32 0.56
N ILE A 606 -36.69 29.31 -0.21
CA ILE A 606 -37.63 28.46 -0.94
C ILE A 606 -38.45 27.60 0.01
N ASN A 607 -37.85 27.06 1.07
CA ASN A 607 -38.60 26.32 2.08
C ASN A 607 -39.66 27.20 2.76
N THR A 608 -39.30 28.43 3.09
CA THR A 608 -40.28 29.41 3.62
C THR A 608 -41.42 29.66 2.64
N GLN A 609 -41.13 29.76 1.32
CA GLN A 609 -42.16 29.94 0.31
C GLN A 609 -43.05 28.70 0.16
N ALA A 610 -42.45 27.51 0.26
CA ALA A 610 -43.18 26.24 0.21
C ALA A 610 -44.16 26.12 1.38
N ASP A 611 -43.70 26.49 2.58
CA ASP A 611 -44.53 26.47 3.79
C ASP A 611 -45.68 27.47 3.68
N ALA A 612 -45.40 28.66 3.15
CA ALA A 612 -46.44 29.69 2.92
C ALA A 612 -47.47 29.24 1.86
N ALA A 613 -47.01 28.60 0.75
CA ALA A 613 -47.91 28.10 -0.27
C ALA A 613 -48.78 26.95 0.25
N ARG A 614 -48.22 26.03 1.01
CA ARG A 614 -48.93 24.93 1.68
C ARG A 614 -49.95 25.44 2.68
N GLY A 615 -49.54 26.40 3.53
CA GLY A 615 -50.47 27.00 4.49
C GLY A 615 -51.64 27.74 3.84
N GLN A 616 -51.44 28.31 2.64
CA GLN A 616 -52.53 28.89 1.85
C GLN A 616 -53.43 27.83 1.21
N LEU A 617 -52.85 26.77 0.66
CA LEU A 617 -53.60 25.63 0.09
C LEU A 617 -54.43 24.93 1.16
N GLU A 618 -53.84 24.74 2.35
CA GLU A 618 -54.56 24.21 3.51
C GLU A 618 -55.78 25.07 3.88
N LYS A 619 -55.58 26.38 4.03
CA LYS A 619 -56.66 27.30 4.30
C LYS A 619 -57.76 27.30 3.21
N ILE A 620 -57.35 27.29 1.95
CA ILE A 620 -58.29 27.21 0.81
C ILE A 620 -58.96 25.84 0.77
N GLY A 621 -58.20 24.76 1.03
CA GLY A 621 -58.69 23.40 1.16
C GLY A 621 -59.77 23.28 2.23
N VAL A 622 -59.52 23.85 3.39
CA VAL A 622 -60.51 23.95 4.48
C VAL A 622 -61.75 24.71 4.00
N GLY A 623 -61.52 25.86 3.36
CA GLY A 623 -62.68 26.67 2.85
C GLY A 623 -63.45 25.97 1.74
N ILE A 624 -62.78 25.27 0.82
CA ILE A 624 -63.45 24.47 -0.20
C ILE A 624 -64.28 23.36 0.42
N VAL A 625 -63.70 22.69 1.42
CA VAL A 625 -64.35 21.56 2.08
C VAL A 625 -65.51 22.04 2.92
N GLU A 626 -65.38 23.16 3.64
CA GLU A 626 -66.48 23.77 4.35
C GLU A 626 -67.63 24.16 3.38
N SER A 627 -67.25 24.71 2.20
CA SER A 627 -68.20 25.04 1.17
C SER A 627 -68.84 23.80 0.51
N GLN A 628 -68.00 22.78 0.23
CA GLN A 628 -68.47 21.51 -0.32
C GLN A 628 -69.32 20.72 0.65
N ALA A 629 -68.92 20.74 1.95
CA ALA A 629 -69.66 20.08 3.02
C ALA A 629 -71.12 20.52 3.05
N ARG A 630 -71.35 21.81 2.80
CA ARG A 630 -72.69 22.37 2.73
C ARG A 630 -73.42 22.09 1.41
N ILE A 631 -72.70 21.94 0.33
CA ILE A 631 -73.18 21.61 -0.98
C ILE A 631 -73.59 20.12 -1.07
N ASP A 632 -72.86 19.23 -0.45
CA ASP A 632 -73.02 17.76 -0.60
C ASP A 632 -74.20 17.19 0.21
N GLU A 633 -74.59 17.87 1.25
CA GLU A 633 -75.73 17.52 2.06
C GLU A 633 -77.02 17.59 1.31
N LEU A 634 -77.01 18.31 0.21
CA LEU A 634 -78.23 18.60 -0.55
C LEU A 634 -78.52 17.62 -1.70
N VAL A 635 -77.56 16.93 -2.18
CA VAL A 635 -77.72 16.30 -3.46
C VAL A 635 -77.28 14.84 -3.60
N ASN A 636 -77.21 14.01 -2.79
CA ASN A 636 -76.74 12.66 -3.07
C ASN A 636 -75.20 12.49 -3.23
N GLN A 637 -74.55 12.63 -2.50
CA GLN A 637 -73.42 13.47 -2.28
C GLN A 637 -72.20 12.75 -1.81
N LYS A 638 -72.33 11.51 -1.46
CA LYS A 638 -71.19 10.63 -1.08
C LYS A 638 -70.17 10.42 -2.22
N SER A 639 -70.68 10.38 -3.49
CA SER A 639 -69.81 10.12 -4.64
C SER A 639 -68.88 11.29 -4.96
N VAL A 640 -69.31 12.54 -4.69
CA VAL A 640 -68.50 13.75 -4.96
C VAL A 640 -67.38 13.90 -3.87
N LEU A 641 -67.69 13.47 -2.66
CA LEU A 641 -66.80 13.44 -1.56
C LEU A 641 -65.72 12.37 -1.74
N GLU A 642 -66.06 11.17 -2.18
CA GLU A 642 -65.16 10.07 -2.44
C GLU A 642 -64.20 10.42 -3.60
N GLU A 643 -64.70 11.13 -4.63
CA GLU A 643 -63.82 11.60 -5.73
C GLU A 643 -62.85 12.67 -5.30
N LYS A 644 -63.22 13.51 -4.37
CA LYS A 644 -62.38 14.57 -3.82
C LYS A 644 -61.41 14.04 -2.77
N GLN A 645 -61.81 13.03 -2.01
CA GLN A 645 -60.97 12.31 -1.10
C GLN A 645 -59.82 11.58 -1.84
N GLN A 646 -60.11 10.90 -2.95
CA GLN A 646 -59.07 10.25 -3.79
C GLN A 646 -58.07 11.27 -4.33
N ARG A 647 -58.49 12.50 -4.69
CA ARG A 647 -57.57 13.56 -5.17
C ARG A 647 -56.64 14.06 -4.07
N LEU A 648 -57.15 14.15 -2.83
CA LEU A 648 -56.36 14.54 -1.68
C LEU A 648 -55.41 13.41 -1.24
N GLU A 649 -55.81 12.14 -1.31
CA GLU A 649 -54.98 10.97 -1.04
C GLU A 649 -53.84 10.86 -2.09
N ALA A 650 -54.10 11.19 -3.36
CA ALA A 650 -53.07 11.27 -4.38
C ALA A 650 -52.03 12.37 -4.09
N SER A 651 -52.48 13.48 -3.47
CA SER A 651 -51.54 14.54 -3.05
C SER A 651 -50.71 14.14 -1.83
N VAL A 652 -51.29 13.38 -0.90
CA VAL A 652 -50.63 12.77 0.24
C VAL A 652 -49.61 11.71 -0.28
N ALA A 653 -50.02 10.88 -1.25
CA ALA A 653 -49.13 9.88 -1.85
C ALA A 653 -47.95 10.52 -2.59
N ALA A 654 -48.15 11.67 -3.23
CA ALA A 654 -47.09 12.42 -3.90
C ALA A 654 -46.10 13.02 -2.91
N ILE A 655 -46.58 13.44 -1.74
CA ILE A 655 -45.70 13.92 -0.65
C ILE A 655 -44.96 12.75 0.01
N GLN A 656 -45.60 11.60 0.16
CA GLN A 656 -44.95 10.37 0.60
C GLN A 656 -43.83 9.88 -0.33
N ALA A 657 -44.06 9.99 -1.65
CA ALA A 657 -43.02 9.70 -2.64
C ALA A 657 -41.84 10.70 -2.53
N ALA A 658 -42.15 11.96 -2.30
CA ALA A 658 -41.12 13.02 -2.09
C ALA A 658 -40.34 12.81 -0.77
N HIS A 659 -41.01 12.38 0.28
CA HIS A 659 -40.41 11.99 1.58
C HIS A 659 -39.51 10.74 1.41
N GLY A 660 -39.94 9.74 0.63
CA GLY A 660 -39.13 8.57 0.29
C GLY A 660 -37.87 8.92 -0.48
N HIS A 661 -37.94 9.84 -1.44
CA HIS A 661 -36.80 10.31 -2.20
C HIS A 661 -35.82 11.16 -1.37
N ALA A 662 -36.36 11.98 -0.46
CA ALA A 662 -35.52 12.76 0.45
C ALA A 662 -34.80 11.85 1.47
N ARG A 663 -35.45 10.80 1.95
CA ARG A 663 -34.86 9.78 2.84
C ARG A 663 -33.79 8.95 2.12
N ALA A 664 -34.01 8.60 0.87
CA ALA A 664 -33.03 7.86 0.08
C ALA A 664 -31.78 8.71 -0.24
N ALA A 665 -31.92 10.00 -0.39
CA ALA A 665 -30.82 10.94 -0.54
C ALA A 665 -30.01 11.12 0.78
N ALA A 666 -30.69 11.13 1.92
CA ALA A 666 -30.05 11.25 3.23
C ALA A 666 -29.27 9.99 3.64
N ALA A 667 -29.66 8.80 3.15
CA ALA A 667 -28.92 7.57 3.42
C ALA A 667 -27.53 7.51 2.73
N LEU A 668 -27.26 8.43 1.80
CA LEU A 668 -25.99 8.53 1.08
C LEU A 668 -25.05 9.60 1.65
N PHE A 669 -25.52 10.45 2.55
CA PHE A 669 -24.76 11.57 3.11
C PHE A 669 -25.11 11.73 4.60
N ALA A 670 -24.20 11.40 5.50
CA ALA A 670 -24.38 11.62 6.94
C ALA A 670 -24.30 13.11 7.27
N ASP A 671 -25.39 13.83 7.08
CA ASP A 671 -25.50 15.25 7.39
C ASP A 671 -26.72 15.53 8.28
N ALA A 672 -26.42 16.03 9.48
CA ALA A 672 -27.44 16.34 10.50
C ALA A 672 -28.48 17.43 10.09
N GLN A 673 -28.19 18.20 9.04
CA GLN A 673 -29.12 19.23 8.52
C GLN A 673 -30.16 18.65 7.55
N LEU A 674 -29.84 17.53 6.93
CA LEU A 674 -30.74 16.80 6.04
C LEU A 674 -31.81 16.04 6.82
N ASP A 675 -31.46 15.52 7.99
CA ASP A 675 -32.38 14.83 8.89
C ASP A 675 -33.45 15.79 9.47
N ASP A 676 -33.11 17.05 9.70
CA ASP A 676 -34.06 18.07 10.14
C ASP A 676 -35.12 18.43 9.08
N ALA A 677 -34.71 18.45 7.81
CA ALA A 677 -35.63 18.68 6.69
C ALA A 677 -36.58 17.48 6.46
N ILE A 678 -36.13 16.25 6.69
CA ILE A 678 -36.93 15.04 6.63
C ILE A 678 -37.94 14.98 7.76
N GLY A 679 -37.56 15.41 8.97
CA GLY A 679 -38.46 15.55 10.11
C GLY A 679 -39.62 16.50 9.84
N LYS A 680 -39.34 17.64 9.20
CA LYS A 680 -40.39 18.64 8.82
C LYS A 680 -41.33 18.11 7.72
N LEU A 681 -40.87 17.29 6.80
CA LEU A 681 -41.72 16.63 5.82
C LEU A 681 -42.66 15.58 6.45
N ALA A 682 -42.20 14.85 7.45
CA ALA A 682 -42.99 13.88 8.19
C ALA A 682 -44.08 14.58 9.03
N GLU A 683 -43.78 15.72 9.67
CA GLU A 683 -44.76 16.53 10.37
C GLU A 683 -45.86 17.09 9.44
N GLN A 684 -45.50 17.47 8.23
CA GLN A 684 -46.44 17.96 7.22
C GLN A 684 -47.33 16.86 6.63
N GLU A 685 -46.82 15.66 6.45
CA GLU A 685 -47.63 14.48 6.07
C GLU A 685 -48.72 14.19 7.10
N GLN A 686 -48.37 14.24 8.36
CA GLN A 686 -49.34 14.05 9.46
C GLN A 686 -50.38 15.20 9.53
N GLN A 687 -49.95 16.43 9.27
CA GLN A 687 -50.88 17.61 9.24
C GLN A 687 -51.88 17.53 8.09
N LEU A 688 -51.48 16.97 6.93
CA LEU A 688 -52.38 16.78 5.79
C LEU A 688 -53.37 15.64 6.03
N GLN A 689 -52.96 14.54 6.68
CA GLN A 689 -53.87 13.46 7.09
C GLN A 689 -54.91 13.93 8.12
N ASP A 690 -54.47 14.74 9.09
CA ASP A 690 -55.36 15.32 10.09
C ASP A 690 -56.32 16.36 9.51
N SER A 691 -55.92 17.08 8.41
CA SER A 691 -56.81 17.97 7.69
C SER A 691 -57.92 17.24 6.92
N LEU A 692 -57.58 16.11 6.32
CA LEU A 692 -58.48 15.25 5.57
C LEU A 692 -59.61 14.70 6.46
N GLN A 693 -59.22 14.24 7.66
CA GLN A 693 -60.16 13.66 8.61
C GLN A 693 -61.16 14.70 9.15
N ARG A 694 -60.71 15.90 9.50
CA ARG A 694 -61.53 17.00 9.98
C ARG A 694 -62.51 17.54 8.96
N GLN A 695 -62.26 17.33 7.67
CA GLN A 695 -63.10 17.83 6.61
C GLN A 695 -64.32 16.93 6.31
N VAL A 696 -64.18 15.67 6.43
CA VAL A 696 -65.25 14.70 6.29
C VAL A 696 -66.38 14.94 7.33
N ASP A 697 -66.06 15.43 8.52
CA ASP A 697 -67.01 15.64 9.58
C ASP A 697 -67.83 16.95 9.46
N LYS A 698 -67.32 17.98 8.79
CA LYS A 698 -68.04 19.23 8.60
C LYS A 698 -69.08 19.26 7.48
N LEU A 699 -68.97 18.33 6.55
CA LEU A 699 -69.83 18.24 5.39
C LEU A 699 -71.27 17.85 5.64
N LYS A 700 -71.58 17.46 6.81
CA LYS A 700 -72.89 16.86 7.14
C LYS A 700 -74.04 17.85 7.44
N ASN A 701 -73.81 19.12 7.61
CA ASN A 701 -74.80 19.88 8.37
C ASN A 701 -75.45 21.12 7.70
N GLU A 702 -75.31 21.51 6.44
CA GLU A 702 -75.88 22.78 5.99
C GLU A 702 -76.43 22.80 4.53
N ASN A 703 -77.69 22.58 4.37
CA ASN A 703 -78.37 22.55 3.10
C ASN A 703 -78.90 23.88 2.57
N ALA A 704 -78.99 24.89 3.43
CA ALA A 704 -79.77 26.12 3.11
C ALA A 704 -79.01 27.20 2.33
N GLU A 705 -77.71 27.08 2.28
CA GLU A 705 -76.82 28.11 1.68
C GLU A 705 -76.13 27.72 0.35
N LEU A 706 -76.75 26.80 -0.39
CA LEU A 706 -76.12 26.18 -1.56
C LEU A 706 -75.65 27.16 -2.66
N ALA A 707 -76.52 28.14 -3.00
CA ALA A 707 -76.22 29.08 -4.07
C ALA A 707 -75.07 30.06 -3.70
N SER A 708 -75.01 30.52 -2.44
CA SER A 708 -73.90 31.34 -1.95
C SER A 708 -72.60 30.55 -1.87
N ASN A 709 -72.67 29.29 -1.39
CA ASN A 709 -71.58 28.42 -1.28
C ASN A 709 -71.01 27.95 -2.64
N GLN A 710 -71.87 27.78 -3.67
CA GLN A 710 -71.41 27.46 -5.03
C GLN A 710 -70.58 28.57 -5.65
N SER A 711 -70.97 29.84 -5.48
CA SER A 711 -70.17 30.99 -5.91
C SER A 711 -68.83 31.12 -5.14
N MET A 712 -68.94 30.92 -3.84
CA MET A 712 -67.75 30.93 -2.96
C MET A 712 -66.83 29.76 -3.30
N MET A 713 -67.38 28.61 -3.57
CA MET A 713 -66.61 27.43 -3.98
C MET A 713 -65.94 27.61 -5.34
N ALA A 714 -66.60 28.21 -6.34
CA ALA A 714 -66.00 28.50 -7.63
C ALA A 714 -64.79 29.43 -7.48
N THR A 715 -64.89 30.40 -6.59
CA THR A 715 -63.76 31.30 -6.27
C THR A 715 -62.65 30.55 -5.59
N LEU A 716 -62.95 29.73 -4.55
CA LEU A 716 -61.98 28.91 -3.84
C LEU A 716 -61.27 27.88 -4.73
N VAL A 717 -62.03 27.23 -5.64
CA VAL A 717 -61.43 26.30 -6.63
C VAL A 717 -60.52 27.03 -7.59
N SER A 718 -60.84 28.25 -8.03
CA SER A 718 -59.97 29.08 -8.85
C SER A 718 -58.69 29.46 -8.10
N GLU A 719 -58.80 29.82 -6.83
CA GLU A 719 -57.64 30.11 -5.99
C GLU A 719 -56.82 28.84 -5.71
N GLN A 720 -57.47 27.72 -5.43
CA GLN A 720 -56.76 26.43 -5.29
C GLN A 720 -55.90 26.07 -6.49
N LYS A 721 -56.49 26.24 -7.72
CA LYS A 721 -55.70 26.04 -8.94
C LYS A 721 -54.48 26.94 -9.04
N LYS A 722 -54.61 28.20 -8.66
CA LYS A 722 -53.49 29.14 -8.67
C LYS A 722 -52.42 28.75 -7.61
N TRP A 723 -52.86 28.39 -6.42
CA TRP A 723 -51.94 28.02 -5.36
C TRP A 723 -51.32 26.63 -5.57
N ALA A 724 -52.06 25.67 -6.17
CA ALA A 724 -51.50 24.36 -6.58
C ALA A 724 -50.46 24.52 -7.67
N ALA A 725 -50.69 25.38 -8.66
CA ALA A 725 -49.66 25.68 -9.66
C ALA A 725 -48.42 26.36 -9.06
N LYS A 726 -48.65 27.20 -8.04
CA LYS A 726 -47.54 27.81 -7.31
C LYS A 726 -46.78 26.81 -6.42
N GLU A 727 -47.51 25.92 -5.76
CA GLU A 727 -46.91 24.83 -5.00
C GLU A 727 -46.07 23.90 -5.90
N GLU A 728 -46.60 23.49 -7.05
CA GLU A 728 -45.88 22.70 -8.03
C GLU A 728 -44.60 23.41 -8.51
N SER A 729 -44.69 24.72 -8.75
CA SER A 729 -43.54 25.55 -9.15
C SER A 729 -42.47 25.60 -8.02
N VAL A 730 -42.89 25.75 -6.78
CA VAL A 730 -41.98 25.83 -5.61
C VAL A 730 -41.37 24.45 -5.34
N PHE A 731 -42.16 23.37 -5.52
CA PHE A 731 -41.66 21.99 -5.37
C PHE A 731 -40.56 21.66 -6.37
N ARG A 732 -40.75 22.08 -7.63
CA ARG A 732 -39.69 21.93 -8.63
C ARG A 732 -38.45 22.71 -8.27
N LEU A 733 -38.58 23.95 -7.78
CA LEU A 733 -37.48 24.78 -7.31
C LEU A 733 -36.75 24.15 -6.10
N GLN A 734 -37.50 23.51 -5.19
CA GLN A 734 -36.92 22.75 -4.08
C GLN A 734 -36.02 21.61 -4.59
N GLY A 735 -36.52 20.83 -5.57
CA GLY A 735 -35.71 19.77 -6.19
C GLY A 735 -34.45 20.30 -6.88
N GLU A 736 -34.56 21.41 -7.59
CA GLU A 736 -33.41 22.05 -8.25
C GLU A 736 -32.38 22.57 -7.25
N VAL A 737 -32.81 23.16 -6.14
CA VAL A 737 -31.93 23.68 -5.10
C VAL A 737 -31.31 22.56 -4.25
N GLU A 738 -32.00 21.45 -4.03
CA GLU A 738 -31.45 20.29 -3.34
C GLU A 738 -30.29 19.66 -4.16
N VAL A 739 -30.52 19.44 -5.46
CA VAL A 739 -29.46 18.97 -6.36
C VAL A 739 -28.28 19.96 -6.42
N ALA A 740 -28.57 21.26 -6.39
CA ALA A 740 -27.53 22.29 -6.37
C ALA A 740 -26.75 22.28 -5.03
N ALA A 741 -27.43 22.03 -3.89
CA ALA A 741 -26.81 21.93 -2.59
C ALA A 741 -25.87 20.72 -2.49
N ASP A 742 -26.33 19.56 -2.93
CA ASP A 742 -25.50 18.35 -2.99
C ASP A 742 -24.27 18.54 -3.90
N THR A 743 -24.47 19.17 -5.05
CA THR A 743 -23.37 19.49 -5.96
C THR A 743 -22.37 20.46 -5.32
N ALA A 744 -22.86 21.48 -4.62
CA ALA A 744 -21.99 22.46 -3.97
C ALA A 744 -21.20 21.86 -2.81
N LEU A 745 -21.79 20.96 -2.02
CA LEU A 745 -21.13 20.21 -0.96
C LEU A 745 -20.05 19.28 -1.51
N ASN A 746 -20.36 18.52 -2.55
CA ASN A 746 -19.39 17.67 -3.21
C ASN A 746 -18.19 18.47 -3.75
N ASN A 747 -18.46 19.63 -4.37
CA ASN A 747 -17.40 20.49 -4.88
C ASN A 747 -16.52 21.06 -3.75
N ARG A 748 -17.13 21.42 -2.60
CA ARG A 748 -16.38 21.87 -1.40
C ARG A 748 -15.48 20.74 -0.88
N ASP A 749 -16.03 19.54 -0.74
CA ASP A 749 -15.30 18.39 -0.21
C ASP A 749 -14.15 18.00 -1.14
N GLN A 750 -14.36 18.06 -2.45
CA GLN A 750 -13.29 17.87 -3.44
C GLN A 750 -12.21 18.96 -3.35
N ALA A 751 -12.61 20.23 -3.18
CA ALA A 751 -11.67 21.33 -3.01
C ALA A 751 -10.87 21.21 -1.71
N GLU A 752 -11.48 20.76 -0.61
CA GLU A 752 -10.79 20.50 0.65
C GLU A 752 -9.75 19.37 0.53
N VAL A 753 -10.09 18.31 -0.17
CA VAL A 753 -9.15 17.21 -0.48
C VAL A 753 -7.97 17.72 -1.31
N GLU A 754 -8.21 18.59 -2.30
CA GLU A 754 -7.13 19.14 -3.13
C GLU A 754 -6.23 20.12 -2.35
N VAL A 755 -6.78 20.89 -1.42
CA VAL A 755 -5.96 21.72 -0.50
C VAL A 755 -5.05 20.85 0.33
N LYS A 756 -5.56 19.80 0.98
CA LYS A 756 -4.76 18.86 1.77
C LYS A 756 -3.68 18.17 0.93
N ALA A 757 -4.05 17.72 -0.27
CA ALA A 757 -3.09 17.11 -1.18
C ALA A 757 -2.00 18.09 -1.66
N SER A 758 -2.36 19.37 -1.82
CA SER A 758 -1.40 20.41 -2.21
C SER A 758 -0.46 20.79 -1.07
N GLU A 759 -0.97 20.87 0.15
CA GLU A 759 -0.16 21.06 1.36
C GLU A 759 0.81 19.89 1.57
N GLU A 760 0.36 18.67 1.42
CA GLU A 760 1.20 17.47 1.51
C GLU A 760 2.30 17.45 0.42
N ARG A 761 1.97 17.86 -0.81
CA ARG A 761 2.97 17.95 -1.91
C ARG A 761 4.06 18.97 -1.62
N ILE A 762 3.73 20.13 -1.08
CA ILE A 762 4.71 21.16 -0.69
C ILE A 762 5.59 20.66 0.45
N TRP A 763 4.98 20.06 1.49
CA TRP A 763 5.73 19.47 2.60
C TRP A 763 6.71 18.40 2.11
N LYS A 764 6.23 17.48 1.27
CA LYS A 764 7.04 16.43 0.65
C LYS A 764 8.16 16.99 -0.23
N ALA A 765 7.94 18.13 -0.90
CA ALA A 765 8.97 18.79 -1.69
C ALA A 765 10.13 19.29 -0.84
N TRP A 766 9.90 19.75 0.36
CA TRP A 766 10.96 20.20 1.28
C TRP A 766 11.70 19.04 1.94
N GLU A 767 10.96 18.01 2.39
CA GLU A 767 11.57 16.77 2.88
C GLU A 767 12.42 16.10 1.79
N ASN A 768 11.92 16.04 0.56
CA ASN A 768 12.62 15.47 -0.59
C ASN A 768 13.93 16.22 -0.94
N ARG A 769 14.05 17.46 -0.53
CA ARG A 769 15.25 18.28 -0.74
C ARG A 769 16.22 18.22 0.42
N PHE A 770 15.88 17.51 1.45
CA PHE A 770 16.66 17.48 2.70
C PHE A 770 16.95 18.90 3.23
N ALA A 771 16.03 19.84 2.97
CA ALA A 771 16.06 21.20 3.48
C ALA A 771 15.74 21.27 4.97
N VAL A 772 15.07 20.26 5.47
CA VAL A 772 14.80 19.99 6.89
C VAL A 772 15.19 18.56 7.19
N ARG A 773 15.51 18.26 8.42
CA ARG A 773 15.69 16.88 8.89
C ARG A 773 14.32 16.25 9.12
N SER A 774 14.04 15.09 8.53
CA SER A 774 12.82 14.35 8.82
C SER A 774 12.87 13.76 10.23
N LEU A 775 11.77 13.89 10.97
CA LEU A 775 11.60 13.21 12.24
C LEU A 775 11.39 11.71 11.97
N SER A 776 12.33 10.88 12.42
CA SER A 776 12.27 9.44 12.16
C SER A 776 12.07 8.64 13.45
N PRO A 777 11.19 7.62 13.45
CA PRO A 777 11.06 6.73 14.60
C PRO A 777 12.37 5.95 14.80
N LEU A 778 12.71 5.68 16.07
CA LEU A 778 13.84 4.82 16.39
C LEU A 778 13.55 3.39 15.96
N SER A 779 14.55 2.71 15.38
CA SER A 779 14.45 1.27 15.15
C SER A 779 14.28 0.50 16.45
N PRO A 780 13.77 -0.73 16.44
CA PRO A 780 13.68 -1.56 17.65
C PRO A 780 15.01 -1.67 18.39
N GLU A 781 16.11 -1.79 17.68
CA GLU A 781 17.47 -1.88 18.21
C GLU A 781 17.90 -0.54 18.84
N GLN A 782 17.60 0.59 18.19
CA GLN A 782 17.87 1.92 18.73
C GLN A 782 17.03 2.22 19.98
N LEU A 783 15.74 1.81 19.99
CA LEU A 783 14.90 1.92 21.17
C LEU A 783 15.45 1.11 22.35
N ALA A 784 15.93 -0.10 22.08
CA ALA A 784 16.55 -0.94 23.08
C ALA A 784 17.84 -0.28 23.64
N GLY A 785 18.74 0.14 22.75
CA GLY A 785 19.98 0.82 23.11
C GLY A 785 19.74 2.13 23.85
N ALA A 786 18.78 2.94 23.40
CA ALA A 786 18.38 4.17 24.08
C ALA A 786 17.81 3.90 25.49
N THR A 787 17.00 2.84 25.65
CA THR A 787 16.46 2.44 26.96
C THR A 787 17.58 2.00 27.90
N ILE A 788 18.52 1.20 27.42
CA ILE A 788 19.68 0.74 28.20
C ILE A 788 20.52 1.93 28.68
N ALA A 789 20.81 2.86 27.78
CA ALA A 789 21.61 4.05 28.07
C ALA A 789 20.86 4.99 29.03
N ALA A 790 19.61 5.34 28.72
CA ALA A 790 18.79 6.26 29.50
C ALA A 790 18.54 5.79 30.93
N LEU A 791 18.29 4.50 31.12
CA LEU A 791 18.01 3.92 32.44
C LEU A 791 19.26 3.38 33.13
N GLU A 792 20.46 3.56 32.55
CA GLU A 792 21.76 3.11 33.08
C GLU A 792 21.79 1.59 33.39
N LEU A 793 21.13 0.78 32.55
CA LEU A 793 20.98 -0.66 32.80
C LEU A 793 22.29 -1.44 32.69
N ASN A 794 23.30 -0.89 32.02
CA ASN A 794 24.63 -1.53 31.89
C ASN A 794 25.24 -1.88 33.28
N GLY A 795 25.21 -0.94 34.23
CA GLY A 795 25.71 -1.19 35.57
C GLY A 795 24.95 -2.28 36.32
N ARG A 796 23.69 -2.50 36.05
CA ARG A 796 22.91 -3.62 36.55
C ARG A 796 23.30 -4.93 35.86
N PHE A 797 23.43 -4.92 34.53
CA PHE A 797 23.80 -6.10 33.73
C PHE A 797 25.21 -6.60 34.10
N GLU A 798 26.16 -5.71 34.30
CA GLU A 798 27.49 -6.03 34.73
C GLU A 798 27.47 -6.78 36.06
N ARG A 799 26.78 -6.23 37.06
CA ARG A 799 26.70 -6.89 38.38
C ARG A 799 26.00 -8.25 38.34
N GLU A 800 24.90 -8.34 37.60
CA GLU A 800 24.16 -9.59 37.41
C GLU A 800 25.03 -10.63 36.69
N ALA A 801 25.82 -10.21 35.70
CA ALA A 801 26.75 -11.07 34.96
C ALA A 801 27.90 -11.57 35.85
N GLU A 802 28.48 -10.68 36.68
CA GLU A 802 29.48 -11.08 37.64
C GLU A 802 28.96 -12.09 38.67
N GLN A 803 27.75 -11.87 39.17
CA GLN A 803 27.13 -12.81 40.14
C GLN A 803 26.83 -14.16 39.48
N GLU A 804 26.34 -14.17 38.23
CA GLU A 804 26.11 -15.40 37.48
C GLU A 804 27.43 -16.12 37.18
N TRP A 805 28.46 -15.39 36.76
CA TRP A 805 29.78 -15.95 36.54
C TRP A 805 30.35 -16.59 37.82
N LYS A 806 30.30 -15.90 38.98
CA LYS A 806 30.72 -16.44 40.29
C LYS A 806 29.94 -17.70 40.71
N LYS A 807 28.66 -17.76 40.38
CA LYS A 807 27.80 -18.92 40.65
C LYS A 807 28.15 -20.14 39.79
N ASN A 808 28.60 -19.91 38.58
CA ASN A 808 28.89 -20.96 37.61
C ASN A 808 30.30 -21.56 37.79
N GLN A 809 31.18 -20.92 38.58
CA GLN A 809 32.47 -21.48 38.94
C GLN A 809 32.29 -22.64 39.93
N LYS A 810 32.78 -23.81 39.57
CA LYS A 810 32.79 -25.00 40.46
C LYS A 810 33.96 -24.91 41.41
N GLU A 811 33.72 -25.29 42.70
CA GLU A 811 34.78 -25.44 43.70
C GLU A 811 35.86 -26.44 43.19
N GLY A 812 37.09 -25.96 42.98
CA GLY A 812 38.24 -26.77 42.56
C GLY A 812 38.73 -26.59 41.13
N GLU A 813 38.14 -25.70 40.33
CA GLU A 813 38.69 -25.35 39.01
C GLU A 813 39.92 -24.43 39.16
N ALA A 814 40.93 -24.62 38.25
CA ALA A 814 42.13 -23.81 38.22
C ALA A 814 41.78 -22.32 38.04
N GLU A 815 42.56 -21.44 38.65
CA GLU A 815 42.41 -19.98 38.57
C GLU A 815 42.30 -19.53 37.12
N VAL A 816 41.09 -19.10 36.71
CA VAL A 816 40.80 -18.63 35.34
C VAL A 816 41.61 -17.36 35.14
N LYS A 817 42.33 -17.24 34.03
CA LYS A 817 43.05 -16.01 33.67
C LYS A 817 42.05 -14.83 33.59
N GLU A 818 42.47 -13.68 34.12
CA GLU A 818 41.62 -12.49 34.19
C GLU A 818 41.02 -12.08 32.81
N GLU A 819 41.78 -12.23 31.73
CA GLU A 819 41.29 -12.00 30.34
C GLU A 819 40.11 -12.92 29.97
N GLN A 820 40.19 -14.18 30.37
CA GLN A 820 39.14 -15.17 30.09
C GLN A 820 37.87 -14.91 30.92
N LYS A 821 38.04 -14.47 32.17
CA LYS A 821 36.96 -14.03 33.04
C LYS A 821 36.24 -12.82 32.47
N ILE A 822 36.97 -11.78 32.01
CA ILE A 822 36.41 -10.58 31.36
C ILE A 822 35.58 -10.99 30.15
N LEU A 823 36.13 -11.88 29.30
CA LEU A 823 35.42 -12.33 28.10
C LEU A 823 34.13 -13.11 28.45
N GLU A 824 34.15 -13.96 29.48
CA GLU A 824 32.95 -14.71 29.90
C GLU A 824 31.88 -13.76 30.49
N ILE A 825 32.29 -12.80 31.32
CA ILE A 825 31.36 -11.78 31.84
C ILE A 825 30.76 -10.94 30.68
N GLN A 826 31.59 -10.54 29.72
CA GLN A 826 31.08 -9.79 28.54
C GLN A 826 30.05 -10.57 27.77
N LYS A 827 30.25 -11.87 27.52
CA LYS A 827 29.22 -12.72 26.89
C LYS A 827 27.92 -12.77 27.68
N LEU A 828 27.97 -12.73 28.98
CA LEU A 828 26.78 -12.71 29.83
C LEU A 828 26.05 -11.35 29.75
N ILE A 829 26.80 -10.25 29.64
CA ILE A 829 26.24 -8.90 29.40
C ILE A 829 25.58 -8.84 28.04
N ASP A 830 26.29 -9.27 26.98
CA ASP A 830 25.78 -9.27 25.62
C ASP A 830 24.45 -10.07 25.50
N LYS A 831 24.39 -11.22 26.19
CA LYS A 831 23.15 -12.02 26.25
C LYS A 831 21.98 -11.25 26.87
N ARG A 832 22.19 -10.42 27.89
CA ARG A 832 21.14 -9.58 28.48
C ARG A 832 20.70 -8.46 27.58
N VAL A 833 21.66 -7.84 26.91
CA VAL A 833 21.39 -6.83 25.90
C VAL A 833 20.57 -7.44 24.77
N ASP A 834 20.94 -8.59 24.21
CA ASP A 834 20.22 -9.29 23.16
C ASP A 834 18.80 -9.69 23.59
N GLN A 835 18.60 -10.09 24.84
CA GLN A 835 17.27 -10.35 25.39
C GLN A 835 16.39 -9.11 25.40
N LEU A 836 16.93 -7.95 25.78
CA LEU A 836 16.19 -6.68 25.78
C LEU A 836 15.90 -6.23 24.35
N VAL A 837 16.86 -6.32 23.44
CA VAL A 837 16.67 -6.05 21.99
C VAL A 837 15.57 -6.94 21.43
N SER A 838 15.57 -8.24 21.74
CA SER A 838 14.54 -9.18 21.29
C SER A 838 13.12 -8.77 21.72
N VAL A 839 12.97 -8.20 22.91
CA VAL A 839 11.68 -7.66 23.37
C VAL A 839 11.20 -6.52 22.47
N TYR A 840 12.06 -5.57 22.16
CA TYR A 840 11.71 -4.45 21.27
C TYR A 840 11.46 -4.92 19.84
N VAL A 841 12.27 -5.82 19.31
CA VAL A 841 12.09 -6.41 17.98
C VAL A 841 10.75 -7.14 17.88
N SER A 842 10.36 -7.91 18.90
CA SER A 842 9.08 -8.62 18.90
C SER A 842 7.86 -7.67 18.93
N MET A 843 8.03 -6.47 19.50
CA MET A 843 6.95 -5.49 19.67
C MET A 843 6.90 -4.46 18.52
N PHE A 844 8.05 -4.02 18.01
CA PHE A 844 8.16 -2.91 17.09
C PHE A 844 8.74 -3.30 15.73
N GLY A 845 9.31 -4.50 15.57
CA GLY A 845 9.84 -4.98 14.30
C GLY A 845 8.75 -5.42 13.33
N ALA A 846 8.99 -5.24 12.03
CA ALA A 846 8.15 -5.84 11.01
C ALA A 846 8.33 -7.38 10.97
N PRO A 847 7.38 -8.13 10.40
CA PRO A 847 7.53 -9.58 10.25
C PRO A 847 8.81 -9.96 9.51
N GLY A 848 9.40 -11.09 9.89
CA GLY A 848 10.61 -11.60 9.25
C GLY A 848 10.42 -11.83 7.74
N GLY A 849 11.38 -11.36 6.93
CA GLY A 849 11.34 -11.42 5.47
C GLY A 849 10.51 -10.33 4.79
N ALA A 850 9.94 -9.40 5.56
CA ALA A 850 9.28 -8.20 5.07
C ALA A 850 10.24 -6.99 5.13
N PRO A 851 10.00 -5.92 4.34
CA PRO A 851 10.73 -4.65 4.48
C PRO A 851 10.65 -4.12 5.91
N GLN A 852 11.78 -3.64 6.45
CA GLN A 852 11.91 -3.22 7.85
C GLN A 852 11.91 -1.69 8.03
N ASP A 853 11.68 -0.95 6.96
CA ASP A 853 11.66 0.51 6.88
C ASP A 853 10.26 1.11 7.09
N VAL A 854 9.24 0.26 7.22
CA VAL A 854 7.84 0.72 7.39
C VAL A 854 7.51 0.84 8.87
N PHE A 855 7.30 2.07 9.34
CA PHE A 855 6.74 2.31 10.67
C PHE A 855 5.22 2.08 10.67
N SER A 856 4.75 1.19 11.53
CA SER A 856 3.32 0.99 11.77
C SER A 856 3.02 1.16 13.26
N ALA A 857 2.23 2.18 13.60
CA ALA A 857 1.77 2.37 14.98
C ALA A 857 0.63 1.41 15.30
N THR A 858 0.79 0.61 16.35
CA THR A 858 -0.25 -0.31 16.83
C THR A 858 -0.66 0.03 18.28
N ALA A 859 -1.87 -0.39 18.67
CA ALA A 859 -2.34 -0.22 20.04
C ALA A 859 -1.43 -0.96 21.05
N ASP A 860 -0.91 -2.12 20.66
CA ASP A 860 -0.01 -2.91 21.52
C ASP A 860 1.31 -2.18 21.79
N GLN A 861 1.86 -1.48 20.78
CA GLN A 861 3.06 -0.65 20.96
C GLN A 861 2.81 0.55 21.88
N ALA A 862 1.64 1.16 21.82
CA ALA A 862 1.28 2.23 22.75
C ALA A 862 1.10 1.72 24.18
N LEU A 863 0.50 0.55 24.33
CA LEU A 863 0.28 -0.08 25.63
C LEU A 863 1.54 -0.71 26.24
N PHE A 864 2.55 -1.02 25.43
CA PHE A 864 3.80 -1.64 25.90
C PHE A 864 4.49 -0.80 26.97
N PHE A 865 4.71 0.48 26.72
CA PHE A 865 5.34 1.37 27.69
C PHE A 865 4.50 1.58 28.95
N SER A 866 3.17 1.50 28.82
CA SER A 866 2.26 1.73 29.95
C SER A 866 2.07 0.49 30.85
N ASN A 867 1.98 -0.70 30.24
CA ASN A 867 1.44 -1.87 30.92
C ASN A 867 2.41 -3.05 31.03
N ASP A 868 3.51 -3.07 30.25
CA ASP A 868 4.38 -4.24 30.24
C ASP A 868 5.23 -4.33 31.52
N GLY A 869 5.16 -5.46 32.17
CA GLY A 869 5.91 -5.72 33.41
C GLY A 869 7.43 -5.66 33.24
N ARG A 870 7.94 -5.87 32.02
CA ARG A 870 9.37 -5.76 31.70
C ARG A 870 9.83 -4.30 31.79
N VAL A 871 9.05 -3.37 31.23
CA VAL A 871 9.32 -1.92 31.35
C VAL A 871 9.32 -1.51 32.81
N GLN A 872 8.36 -2.00 33.60
CA GLN A 872 8.29 -1.74 35.04
C GLN A 872 9.51 -2.28 35.79
N ASN A 873 10.04 -3.43 35.37
CA ASN A 873 11.25 -4.01 35.96
C ASN A 873 12.52 -3.22 35.60
N TRP A 874 12.60 -2.68 34.35
CA TRP A 874 13.76 -1.84 33.97
C TRP A 874 13.80 -0.53 34.76
N LEU A 875 12.66 0.01 35.12
CA LEU A 875 12.51 1.20 35.96
C LEU A 875 12.64 0.93 37.47
N SER A 876 12.94 -0.31 37.87
CA SER A 876 13.09 -0.62 39.31
C SER A 876 14.31 0.10 39.93
N PRO A 877 14.24 0.58 41.19
CA PRO A 877 15.32 1.29 41.87
C PRO A 877 16.42 0.33 42.34
N SER A 878 16.98 -0.42 41.36
CA SER A 878 18.10 -1.36 41.63
C SER A 878 19.42 -0.61 41.61
N GLN A 879 20.37 -1.02 42.43
CA GLN A 879 21.71 -0.40 42.48
C GLN A 879 22.32 -0.30 41.08
N GLY A 880 22.85 0.88 40.68
CA GLY A 880 23.47 1.19 39.39
C GLY A 880 22.43 1.42 38.25
N THR A 881 21.16 1.69 38.57
CA THR A 881 20.19 2.19 37.63
C THR A 881 19.97 3.69 37.84
N LEU A 882 19.46 4.37 36.81
CA LEU A 882 19.12 5.79 36.88
C LEU A 882 18.19 6.08 38.07
N VAL A 883 17.11 5.32 38.23
CA VAL A 883 16.12 5.52 39.31
C VAL A 883 16.80 5.43 40.70
N HIS A 884 17.70 4.45 40.91
CA HIS A 884 18.44 4.32 42.17
C HIS A 884 19.34 5.54 42.39
N ARG A 885 20.07 5.99 41.38
CA ARG A 885 20.97 7.14 41.46
C ARG A 885 20.21 8.44 41.77
N LEU A 886 19.15 8.71 41.02
CA LEU A 886 18.37 9.94 41.21
C LEU A 886 17.59 9.96 42.52
N SER A 887 17.17 8.82 43.05
CA SER A 887 16.46 8.74 44.33
C SER A 887 17.32 9.20 45.50
N SER A 888 18.64 9.19 45.38
CA SER A 888 19.59 9.64 46.41
C SER A 888 19.91 11.13 46.33
N ILE A 889 19.47 11.84 45.30
CA ILE A 889 19.70 13.29 45.11
C ILE A 889 18.59 14.04 45.83
N GLU A 890 18.96 14.93 46.77
CA GLU A 890 17.97 15.72 47.55
C GLU A 890 17.40 16.90 46.76
N ASP A 891 18.24 17.59 45.98
CA ASP A 891 17.86 18.73 45.17
C ASP A 891 17.00 18.35 43.99
N ALA A 892 15.73 18.80 43.93
CA ALA A 892 14.77 18.48 42.87
C ALA A 892 15.16 19.09 41.52
N LYS A 893 15.85 20.23 41.51
CA LYS A 893 16.37 20.82 40.26
C LYS A 893 17.44 19.96 39.64
N GLN A 894 18.36 19.47 40.50
CA GLN A 894 19.39 18.54 40.05
C GLN A 894 18.79 17.24 39.57
N VAL A 895 17.72 16.72 40.19
CA VAL A 895 16.98 15.54 39.68
C VAL A 895 16.40 15.85 38.30
N ALA A 896 15.78 16.99 38.12
CA ALA A 896 15.21 17.38 36.79
C ALA A 896 16.30 17.42 35.72
N GLU A 897 17.44 18.04 36.00
CA GLU A 897 18.58 18.14 35.08
C GLU A 897 19.17 16.80 34.74
N GLU A 898 19.51 16.00 35.74
CA GLU A 898 20.08 14.67 35.54
C GLU A 898 19.12 13.73 34.80
N LEU A 899 17.83 13.80 35.10
CA LEU A 899 16.80 12.98 34.46
C LEU A 899 16.63 13.32 32.97
N HIS A 900 16.50 14.61 32.61
CA HIS A 900 16.36 15.01 31.21
C HIS A 900 17.65 14.77 30.42
N MET A 901 18.80 15.02 31.06
CA MET A 901 20.09 14.74 30.45
C MET A 901 20.30 13.26 30.14
N ALA A 902 19.90 12.37 31.05
CA ALA A 902 20.02 10.91 30.84
C ALA A 902 19.02 10.36 29.83
N VAL A 903 17.76 10.85 29.86
CA VAL A 903 16.69 10.26 29.02
C VAL A 903 16.56 10.99 27.68
N LEU A 904 16.60 12.31 27.67
CA LEU A 904 16.35 13.12 26.46
C LEU A 904 17.62 13.74 25.88
N CYS A 905 18.76 13.62 26.58
CA CYS A 905 20.08 14.14 26.16
C CYS A 905 20.09 15.67 25.97
N ARG A 906 19.28 16.41 26.76
CA ARG A 906 19.21 17.86 26.75
C ARG A 906 18.94 18.42 28.13
N HIS A 907 19.18 19.73 28.29
CA HIS A 907 18.73 20.44 29.48
C HIS A 907 17.21 20.54 29.54
N PRO A 908 16.60 20.47 30.75
CA PRO A 908 15.16 20.68 30.91
C PRO A 908 14.80 22.17 30.72
N HIS A 909 13.62 22.42 30.18
CA HIS A 909 13.03 23.76 30.18
C HIS A 909 12.60 24.19 31.58
N GLU A 910 12.47 25.48 31.83
CA GLU A 910 12.03 25.99 33.15
C GLU A 910 10.69 25.39 33.63
N SER A 911 9.77 25.17 32.70
CA SER A 911 8.48 24.53 32.99
C SER A 911 8.62 23.08 33.39
N GLU A 912 9.57 22.34 32.78
CA GLU A 912 9.84 20.93 33.11
C GLU A 912 10.53 20.82 34.49
N VAL A 913 11.49 21.72 34.79
CA VAL A 913 12.10 21.79 36.11
C VAL A 913 11.02 22.01 37.18
N LYS A 914 10.13 22.96 36.96
CA LYS A 914 9.04 23.28 37.90
C LYS A 914 8.09 22.08 38.07
N ALA A 915 7.74 21.39 37.00
CA ALA A 915 6.88 20.20 37.06
C ALA A 915 7.52 19.07 37.88
N VAL A 916 8.83 18.84 37.70
CA VAL A 916 9.56 17.84 38.50
C VAL A 916 9.62 18.24 39.98
N GLU A 917 9.89 19.52 40.30
CA GLU A 917 9.90 20.05 41.68
C GLU A 917 8.55 19.85 42.37
N GLU A 918 7.48 20.26 41.70
CA GLU A 918 6.10 20.13 42.24
C GLU A 918 5.73 18.65 42.45
N TYR A 919 6.09 17.79 41.49
CA TYR A 919 5.78 16.36 41.61
C TYR A 919 6.54 15.67 42.74
N LEU A 920 7.85 15.93 42.88
CA LEU A 920 8.65 15.40 43.97
C LEU A 920 8.20 15.93 45.33
N GLN A 921 7.70 17.18 45.38
CA GLN A 921 7.14 17.76 46.61
C GLN A 921 5.85 17.07 47.07
N VAL A 922 4.98 16.71 46.09
CA VAL A 922 3.71 16.00 46.40
C VAL A 922 3.95 14.57 46.83
N ARG A 923 5.02 13.94 46.33
CA ARG A 923 5.35 12.49 46.53
C ARG A 923 6.55 12.29 47.49
N GLN A 924 6.69 13.15 48.49
CA GLN A 924 7.81 13.12 49.45
C GLN A 924 7.91 11.80 50.24
N ASP A 925 6.80 11.11 50.48
CA ASP A 925 6.66 9.85 51.18
C ASP A 925 7.31 8.63 50.47
N ASP A 926 7.40 8.67 49.12
CA ASP A 926 8.05 7.61 48.30
C ASP A 926 8.80 8.21 47.14
N ARG A 927 9.98 8.76 47.46
CA ARG A 927 10.84 9.44 46.47
C ARG A 927 11.29 8.49 45.35
N ALA A 928 11.61 7.23 45.66
CA ALA A 928 12.04 6.27 44.66
C ALA A 928 10.91 5.98 43.64
N GLN A 929 9.70 5.85 44.11
CA GLN A 929 8.53 5.70 43.24
C GLN A 929 8.27 6.94 42.43
N ALA A 930 8.39 8.14 43.01
CA ALA A 930 8.23 9.40 42.28
C ALA A 930 9.23 9.56 41.11
N VAL A 931 10.51 9.28 41.37
CA VAL A 931 11.57 9.29 40.35
C VAL A 931 11.32 8.23 39.27
N ARG A 932 10.85 7.05 39.66
CA ARG A 932 10.46 6.00 38.73
C ARG A 932 9.34 6.44 37.79
N GLU A 933 8.30 7.11 38.33
CA GLU A 933 7.16 7.60 37.55
C GLU A 933 7.56 8.74 36.59
N LEU A 934 8.46 9.64 37.01
CA LEU A 934 9.04 10.67 36.16
C LEU A 934 9.88 10.06 35.02
N ALA A 935 10.75 9.10 35.33
CA ALA A 935 11.53 8.39 34.31
C ALA A 935 10.64 7.63 33.32
N TRP A 936 9.58 6.98 33.84
CA TRP A 936 8.58 6.33 32.99
C TRP A 936 7.88 7.31 32.05
N GLY A 937 7.47 8.50 32.55
CA GLY A 937 6.86 9.54 31.73
C GLY A 937 7.74 9.96 30.55
N LEU A 938 9.05 10.18 30.79
CA LEU A 938 9.97 10.60 29.74
C LEU A 938 10.26 9.50 28.71
N ILE A 939 10.51 8.22 29.13
CA ILE A 939 10.73 7.13 28.16
C ILE A 939 9.46 6.80 27.35
N SER A 940 8.28 7.15 27.85
CA SER A 940 7.00 6.99 27.16
C SER A 940 6.71 8.13 26.19
N SER A 941 7.46 9.23 26.24
CA SER A 941 7.26 10.39 25.39
C SER A 941 7.59 10.13 23.93
N LEU A 942 7.02 10.92 23.02
CA LEU A 942 7.39 10.92 21.61
C LEU A 942 8.84 11.34 21.41
N GLU A 943 9.30 12.31 22.20
CA GLU A 943 10.66 12.84 22.14
C GLU A 943 11.72 11.74 22.37
N PHE A 944 11.46 10.82 23.28
CA PHE A 944 12.34 9.68 23.50
C PHE A 944 12.36 8.68 22.33
N ARG A 945 11.20 8.46 21.71
CA ARG A 945 11.00 7.40 20.71
C ARG A 945 11.36 7.80 19.27
N PHE A 946 11.67 9.07 19.06
CA PHE A 946 12.03 9.58 17.73
C PHE A 946 13.46 10.15 17.72
N ASN A 947 14.11 10.04 16.55
CA ASN A 947 15.37 10.70 16.25
C ASN A 947 15.07 12.07 15.64
N ARG A 948 15.45 13.11 16.32
CA ARG A 948 15.21 14.53 15.97
C ARG A 948 16.46 15.23 15.42
#